data_56a4db58bb9922f06f7659bbf40673f3
#
_entry.id   56a4db58bb9922f06f7659bbf40673f3
#
_cell.length_a   1.000
_cell.length_b   1.000
_cell.length_c   1.000
_cell.angle_alpha   90.00
_cell.angle_beta   90.00
_cell.angle_gamma   90.00
#
_symmetry.space_group_name_H-M   'P 1'
#
loop_
_entity.id
_entity.type
_entity.pdbx_description
1 polymer ?
#
loop_
_entity_poly.entity_id
_entity_poly.type
_entity_poly.pdbx_seq_one_letter_code
_entity_poly.pdbx_strand_id
1 'polypeptide(L)'
;MVATKIQMRKIPFLYSCLLIVLSIAIAQNCNAQTGILSRIISVSVTNERLDKTLEKVATAGHFQFSYNTGIIKIDSTVSVTVTDKPVKEVLDNLLGKKITYVENGNYLILKKSNPAPETIVTKPHKTSYIISGYVVNKATGEKVNEASVYDKISLSSSLSGPNGFFTLKLKTNNKSAIGVSKDDFLDTVIIVKPADDQQVTISISPTPKRIQPIAVLPDTNHHAKDTVIKVSADEIVVDTTKQIEHAGIFNWLLSVKQKIVAQNLHFTEHRPFQLSLVPGVSTNLKLGSHIVNDVSINIFGGFTGGTDVLEMGAFFNIDRGDVKYVQMAGFVNGVGGNVRGFQGAGFVNFTLDSVNGVQGAGFVNFAGKGVNGSQLAGFVNYTKNIKGFQGAGFVNVALDTAKGVQGAGFVNFAKDKVDGAQLSGFVNYTHNISGLQATGFVNVASGTMSGAQLAGFVNYATKAHGLQIGVINIADSSTAIPIGVFSYVVHGFHKLEISTNEVTGANISFKSGITQLYNILMAGITTGPGKPFYSLGYGLGHEFVFSQKFGLDMELTNQFLFKYYNWQGYNGLYSFNLNFVYQPFKKVGVVFGPSLNVYFRDDTYLTTPNNAITSVIPVVNVPSLNFIDDTHFKEWIGFHVGLRVF
;
A
#
# COMPACT_ATOMS: atom_id res chain seq x y z
N MET A 1 7.67 -22.08 -36.58
CA MET A 1 8.28 -23.28 -35.94
C MET A 1 9.62 -22.88 -35.35
N VAL A 2 9.63 -22.40 -34.12
CA VAL A 2 10.73 -22.52 -33.12
C VAL A 2 10.11 -22.10 -31.79
N ALA A 3 9.85 -23.08 -30.95
CA ALA A 3 9.38 -22.87 -29.59
C ALA A 3 10.57 -22.66 -28.68
N THR A 4 10.71 -21.49 -28.08
CA THR A 4 11.72 -21.24 -27.06
C THR A 4 11.10 -21.48 -25.67
N LYS A 5 11.51 -22.56 -25.04
CA LYS A 5 11.20 -22.91 -23.65
C LYS A 5 11.74 -21.85 -22.70
N ILE A 6 10.86 -21.17 -21.99
CA ILE A 6 11.22 -20.37 -20.82
C ILE A 6 11.30 -21.30 -19.61
N GLN A 7 12.52 -21.56 -19.16
CA GLN A 7 12.83 -22.32 -17.96
C GLN A 7 12.71 -21.39 -16.73
N MET A 8 11.59 -21.52 -15.99
CA MET A 8 11.40 -20.82 -14.72
C MET A 8 12.40 -21.35 -13.68
N ARG A 9 13.27 -20.48 -13.19
CA ARG A 9 14.17 -20.73 -12.06
C ARG A 9 13.35 -20.82 -10.75
N LYS A 10 13.11 -22.05 -10.29
CA LYS A 10 12.58 -22.35 -8.94
C LYS A 10 13.73 -22.52 -7.95
N ILE A 11 14.44 -21.48 -7.51
CA ILE A 11 15.59 -21.70 -6.61
C ILE A 11 15.82 -20.65 -5.50
N PRO A 12 14.93 -19.82 -4.99
CA PRO A 12 15.24 -19.24 -3.68
C PRO A 12 14.43 -19.80 -2.51
N PHE A 13 13.28 -20.41 -2.74
CA PHE A 13 12.41 -20.86 -1.62
C PHE A 13 12.95 -22.13 -0.93
N LEU A 14 13.53 -23.06 -1.67
CA LEU A 14 14.12 -24.29 -1.09
C LEU A 14 15.38 -24.01 -0.26
N TYR A 15 16.19 -23.03 -0.63
CA TYR A 15 17.39 -22.66 0.14
C TYR A 15 17.03 -21.98 1.47
N SER A 16 15.95 -21.18 1.52
CA SER A 16 15.48 -20.58 2.78
C SER A 16 14.93 -21.62 3.73
N CYS A 17 14.19 -22.61 3.24
CA CYS A 17 13.71 -23.72 4.06
C CYS A 17 14.84 -24.63 4.54
N LEU A 18 15.86 -24.86 3.71
CA LEU A 18 17.04 -25.66 4.06
C LEU A 18 17.88 -24.97 5.13
N LEU A 19 18.04 -23.63 5.09
CA LEU A 19 18.74 -22.85 6.11
C LEU A 19 18.00 -22.86 7.46
N ILE A 20 16.67 -22.85 7.46
CA ILE A 20 15.87 -22.95 8.68
C ILE A 20 15.96 -24.35 9.29
N VAL A 21 15.93 -25.40 8.48
CA VAL A 21 16.10 -26.77 8.94
C VAL A 21 17.53 -27.01 9.44
N LEU A 22 18.55 -26.42 8.79
CA LEU A 22 19.94 -26.51 9.24
C LEU A 22 20.20 -25.75 10.55
N SER A 23 19.53 -24.61 10.77
CA SER A 23 19.61 -23.87 12.04
C SER A 23 18.92 -24.59 13.20
N ILE A 24 17.85 -25.35 12.94
CA ILE A 24 17.18 -26.21 13.94
C ILE A 24 18.03 -27.43 14.26
N ALA A 25 18.73 -28.01 13.27
CA ALA A 25 19.63 -29.15 13.49
C ALA A 25 20.89 -28.77 14.29
N ILE A 26 21.38 -27.53 14.19
CA ILE A 26 22.52 -27.03 14.97
C ILE A 26 22.12 -26.75 16.44
N ALA A 27 20.85 -26.44 16.72
CA ALA A 27 20.36 -26.19 18.07
C ALA A 27 20.22 -27.46 18.91
N GLN A 28 20.30 -28.67 18.35
CA GLN A 28 20.14 -29.93 19.11
C GLN A 28 21.42 -30.45 19.77
N ASN A 29 22.58 -29.81 19.60
CA ASN A 29 23.83 -30.22 20.23
C ASN A 29 24.30 -29.28 21.36
N CYS A 30 23.43 -28.50 21.97
CA CYS A 30 23.75 -27.79 23.18
C CYS A 30 23.58 -28.76 24.37
N ASN A 31 24.58 -29.64 24.60
CA ASN A 31 24.69 -30.36 25.84
C ASN A 31 24.84 -29.32 26.96
N ALA A 32 23.83 -29.19 27.80
CA ALA A 32 23.97 -28.46 29.06
C ALA A 32 25.14 -29.08 29.81
N GLN A 33 26.27 -28.37 29.97
CA GLN A 33 27.38 -28.82 30.79
C GLN A 33 26.84 -28.99 32.19
N THR A 34 26.71 -30.24 32.66
CA THR A 34 26.42 -30.53 34.06
C THR A 34 27.49 -29.88 34.91
N GLY A 35 27.09 -29.11 35.93
CA GLY A 35 28.02 -28.42 36.84
C GLY A 35 29.07 -29.40 37.37
N ILE A 36 30.29 -28.93 37.67
CA ILE A 36 31.42 -29.74 38.14
C ILE A 36 31.02 -30.56 39.37
N LEU A 37 30.31 -29.95 40.30
CA LEU A 37 29.90 -30.58 41.57
C LEU A 37 28.88 -31.71 41.38
N SER A 38 28.15 -31.76 40.28
CA SER A 38 27.18 -32.82 39.96
C SER A 38 27.73 -33.94 39.10
N ARG A 39 29.00 -33.85 38.66
CA ARG A 39 29.64 -34.92 37.87
C ARG A 39 29.86 -36.14 38.71
N ILE A 40 29.54 -37.29 38.19
CA ILE A 40 29.70 -38.59 38.86
C ILE A 40 31.15 -39.08 38.64
N ILE A 41 31.82 -39.42 39.74
CA ILE A 41 33.19 -39.94 39.70
C ILE A 41 33.34 -41.16 40.61
N SER A 42 34.32 -41.97 40.26
CA SER A 42 34.80 -43.12 41.09
C SER A 42 36.28 -42.91 41.39
N VAL A 43 36.65 -42.89 42.63
CA VAL A 43 38.03 -42.67 43.08
C VAL A 43 38.32 -43.61 44.25
N SER A 44 39.44 -44.31 44.21
CA SER A 44 39.94 -45.16 45.31
C SER A 44 41.39 -44.81 45.62
N VAL A 45 41.62 -44.36 46.82
CA VAL A 45 42.96 -44.04 47.34
C VAL A 45 43.09 -44.55 48.78
N THR A 46 44.28 -45.05 49.19
CA THR A 46 44.58 -45.56 50.51
C THR A 46 45.87 -44.93 51.00
N ASN A 47 45.78 -44.23 52.15
CA ASN A 47 46.91 -43.59 52.82
C ASN A 47 47.75 -42.66 51.91
N GLU A 48 47.08 -41.86 51.11
CA GLU A 48 47.72 -40.94 50.11
C GLU A 48 47.60 -39.50 50.59
N ARG A 49 48.56 -38.65 50.24
CA ARG A 49 48.49 -37.19 50.51
C ARG A 49 47.27 -36.54 49.87
N LEU A 50 46.66 -35.58 50.63
CA LEU A 50 45.43 -34.91 50.21
C LEU A 50 45.59 -34.15 48.89
N ASP A 51 46.77 -33.51 48.62
CA ASP A 51 47.03 -32.82 47.34
C ASP A 51 46.96 -33.80 46.15
N LYS A 52 47.56 -35.00 46.26
CA LYS A 52 47.55 -36.06 45.25
C LYS A 52 46.16 -36.67 45.09
N THR A 53 45.40 -36.77 46.18
CA THR A 53 44.03 -37.25 46.14
C THR A 53 43.13 -36.26 45.42
N LEU A 54 43.27 -34.95 45.70
CA LEU A 54 42.53 -33.88 44.98
C LEU A 54 42.86 -33.86 43.49
N GLU A 55 44.14 -34.10 43.12
CA GLU A 55 44.55 -34.20 41.70
C GLU A 55 43.83 -35.36 40.99
N LYS A 56 43.68 -36.51 41.66
CA LYS A 56 42.93 -37.67 41.14
C LYS A 56 41.43 -37.37 40.99
N VAL A 57 40.85 -36.68 41.97
CA VAL A 57 39.45 -36.23 41.90
C VAL A 57 39.24 -35.25 40.75
N ALA A 58 40.17 -34.31 40.55
CA ALA A 58 40.13 -33.35 39.45
C ALA A 58 40.21 -34.03 38.07
N THR A 59 41.12 -35.00 37.97
CA THR A 59 41.29 -35.80 36.73
C THR A 59 40.04 -36.63 36.45
N ALA A 60 39.49 -37.32 37.45
CA ALA A 60 38.29 -38.13 37.28
C ALA A 60 37.04 -37.29 36.91
N GLY A 61 36.95 -36.06 37.44
CA GLY A 61 35.84 -35.13 37.18
C GLY A 61 36.07 -34.19 36.00
N HIS A 62 37.23 -34.24 35.33
CA HIS A 62 37.61 -33.37 34.21
C HIS A 62 37.51 -31.87 34.53
N PHE A 63 38.12 -31.41 35.67
CA PHE A 63 38.19 -30.02 36.08
C PHE A 63 39.54 -29.74 36.76
N GLN A 64 39.76 -28.49 37.18
CA GLN A 64 40.95 -28.05 37.91
C GLN A 64 40.56 -27.40 39.23
N PHE A 65 41.34 -27.65 40.29
CA PHE A 65 41.17 -26.94 41.56
C PHE A 65 41.91 -25.59 41.57
N SER A 66 41.29 -24.61 42.22
CA SER A 66 41.92 -23.35 42.59
C SER A 66 41.70 -23.11 44.05
N TYR A 67 42.76 -23.16 44.86
CA TYR A 67 42.67 -22.93 46.28
C TYR A 67 43.95 -22.32 46.87
N ASN A 68 43.82 -21.63 48.00
CA ASN A 68 44.96 -21.18 48.78
C ASN A 68 45.39 -22.31 49.73
N THR A 69 46.67 -22.66 49.76
CA THR A 69 47.24 -23.74 50.59
C THR A 69 47.05 -23.53 52.10
N GLY A 70 46.75 -22.32 52.57
CA GLY A 70 46.40 -22.03 53.95
C GLY A 70 44.97 -22.43 54.36
N ILE A 71 44.10 -22.85 53.41
CA ILE A 71 42.70 -23.21 53.69
C ILE A 71 42.56 -24.70 54.06
N ILE A 72 43.39 -25.56 53.48
CA ILE A 72 43.37 -27.02 53.69
C ILE A 72 44.76 -27.52 53.98
N LYS A 73 44.86 -28.56 54.88
CA LYS A 73 46.13 -29.22 55.23
C LYS A 73 46.49 -30.21 54.13
N ILE A 74 47.17 -29.72 53.08
CA ILE A 74 47.48 -30.48 51.85
C ILE A 74 48.41 -31.71 52.15
N ASP A 75 49.19 -31.62 53.16
CA ASP A 75 50.14 -32.68 53.56
C ASP A 75 49.48 -33.79 54.36
N SER A 76 48.20 -33.70 54.73
CA SER A 76 47.49 -34.77 55.44
C SER A 76 47.28 -35.99 54.57
N THR A 77 47.38 -37.18 55.16
CA THR A 77 47.09 -38.44 54.43
C THR A 77 45.60 -38.77 54.60
N VAL A 78 45.00 -39.20 53.52
CA VAL A 78 43.56 -39.55 53.41
C VAL A 78 43.39 -40.90 52.75
N SER A 79 42.32 -41.58 53.12
CA SER A 79 41.88 -42.82 52.45
C SER A 79 40.41 -42.61 52.09
N VAL A 80 40.08 -42.76 50.81
CA VAL A 80 38.70 -42.64 50.33
C VAL A 80 38.48 -43.65 49.19
N THR A 81 37.41 -44.41 49.27
CA THR A 81 36.95 -45.28 48.22
C THR A 81 35.48 -44.94 47.90
N VAL A 82 35.23 -44.41 46.78
CA VAL A 82 33.89 -44.02 46.31
C VAL A 82 33.70 -44.52 44.89
N THR A 83 32.52 -45.05 44.59
CA THR A 83 32.09 -45.51 43.28
C THR A 83 30.81 -44.80 42.92
N ASP A 84 30.79 -44.19 41.75
CA ASP A 84 29.63 -43.50 41.14
C ASP A 84 28.97 -42.44 42.07
N LYS A 85 29.81 -41.57 42.65
CA LYS A 85 29.35 -40.48 43.53
C LYS A 85 29.56 -39.09 42.92
N PRO A 86 28.66 -38.12 43.19
CA PRO A 86 28.88 -36.75 42.76
C PRO A 86 30.17 -36.16 43.34
N VAL A 87 30.89 -35.37 42.59
CA VAL A 87 32.11 -34.66 43.02
C VAL A 87 31.88 -33.94 44.35
N LYS A 88 30.72 -33.31 44.53
CA LYS A 88 30.36 -32.62 45.78
C LYS A 88 30.43 -33.56 47.01
N GLU A 89 29.85 -34.75 46.92
CA GLU A 89 29.80 -35.72 48.01
C GLU A 89 31.21 -36.23 48.36
N VAL A 90 32.03 -36.48 47.33
CA VAL A 90 33.43 -36.88 47.48
C VAL A 90 34.25 -35.80 48.19
N LEU A 91 34.08 -34.54 47.81
CA LEU A 91 34.78 -33.41 48.43
C LEU A 91 34.29 -33.10 49.81
N ASP A 92 33.02 -33.23 50.11
CA ASP A 92 32.45 -33.06 51.45
C ASP A 92 33.02 -34.13 52.42
N ASN A 93 33.28 -35.34 51.96
CA ASN A 93 33.91 -36.41 52.70
C ASN A 93 35.42 -36.17 52.95
N LEU A 94 36.13 -35.61 51.98
CA LEU A 94 37.57 -35.36 52.06
C LEU A 94 37.93 -34.09 52.84
N LEU A 95 37.15 -32.99 52.62
CA LEU A 95 37.50 -31.65 53.15
C LEU A 95 36.61 -31.19 54.32
N GLY A 96 35.54 -31.94 54.60
CA GLY A 96 34.56 -31.61 55.62
C GLY A 96 33.71 -30.37 55.32
N LYS A 97 32.69 -30.11 56.12
CA LYS A 97 31.69 -29.02 55.88
C LYS A 97 32.22 -27.60 56.12
N LYS A 98 33.52 -27.41 56.36
CA LYS A 98 34.14 -26.08 56.55
C LYS A 98 34.67 -25.45 55.32
N ILE A 99 34.52 -26.11 54.18
CA ILE A 99 34.94 -25.63 52.85
C ILE A 99 33.68 -25.43 51.97
N THR A 100 33.63 -24.30 51.28
CA THR A 100 32.60 -23.97 50.28
C THR A 100 33.21 -24.07 48.89
N TYR A 101 32.43 -24.54 47.94
CA TYR A 101 32.84 -24.76 46.53
C TYR A 101 32.18 -23.74 45.64
N VAL A 102 32.97 -23.08 44.77
CA VAL A 102 32.46 -22.13 43.76
C VAL A 102 32.95 -22.59 42.41
N GLU A 103 32.03 -22.88 41.50
CA GLU A 103 32.34 -23.25 40.11
C GLU A 103 32.58 -22.00 39.28
N ASN A 104 33.67 -21.97 38.49
CA ASN A 104 33.97 -20.90 37.57
C ASN A 104 34.60 -21.51 36.29
N GLY A 105 33.79 -21.71 35.26
CA GLY A 105 34.20 -22.42 34.05
C GLY A 105 34.64 -23.85 34.36
N ASN A 106 35.88 -24.21 34.02
CA ASN A 106 36.45 -25.53 34.35
C ASN A 106 37.25 -25.57 35.66
N TYR A 107 37.12 -24.52 36.49
CA TYR A 107 37.81 -24.43 37.79
C TYR A 107 36.82 -24.59 38.96
N LEU A 108 37.21 -25.36 39.94
CA LEU A 108 36.51 -25.47 41.24
C LEU A 108 37.32 -24.75 42.32
N ILE A 109 36.80 -23.62 42.80
CA ILE A 109 37.46 -22.76 43.75
C ILE A 109 37.04 -23.18 45.16
N LEU A 110 38.00 -23.54 46.00
CA LEU A 110 37.78 -23.86 47.42
C LEU A 110 37.91 -22.58 48.26
N LYS A 111 36.90 -22.30 49.07
CA LYS A 111 36.90 -21.17 50.02
C LYS A 111 36.61 -21.67 51.43
N LYS A 112 37.23 -21.04 52.47
CA LYS A 112 36.88 -21.30 53.83
C LYS A 112 35.45 -20.84 54.13
N SER A 113 34.61 -21.72 54.66
CA SER A 113 33.28 -21.34 55.12
C SER A 113 33.44 -20.41 56.33
N ASN A 114 33.08 -19.12 56.18
CA ASN A 114 32.90 -18.30 57.38
C ASN A 114 31.68 -18.86 58.15
N PRO A 115 31.70 -18.95 59.47
CA PRO A 115 30.51 -19.28 60.24
C PRO A 115 29.44 -18.23 59.80
N ALA A 116 28.32 -18.71 59.30
CA ALA A 116 27.19 -17.85 58.97
C ALA A 116 26.85 -17.06 60.28
N PRO A 117 26.64 -15.73 60.16
CA PRO A 117 25.98 -15.02 61.25
C PRO A 117 24.66 -15.73 61.49
N GLU A 118 24.30 -15.92 62.81
CA GLU A 118 23.03 -16.52 63.19
C GLU A 118 21.91 -16.01 62.29
N THR A 119 21.27 -16.91 61.61
CA THR A 119 20.20 -16.62 60.71
C THR A 119 19.06 -16.02 61.52
N ILE A 120 18.93 -14.69 61.50
CA ILE A 120 17.64 -14.09 61.68
C ILE A 120 16.82 -14.72 60.52
N VAL A 121 15.82 -15.51 60.85
CA VAL A 121 14.87 -16.09 59.95
C VAL A 121 14.12 -14.89 59.30
N THR A 122 14.75 -14.26 58.34
CA THR A 122 14.03 -13.36 57.42
C THR A 122 13.08 -14.27 56.67
N LYS A 123 11.78 -14.14 56.95
CA LYS A 123 10.72 -14.71 56.12
C LYS A 123 11.13 -14.47 54.66
N PRO A 124 11.06 -15.49 53.78
CA PRO A 124 11.43 -15.29 52.36
C PRO A 124 10.70 -14.06 51.85
N HIS A 125 11.43 -13.08 51.32
CA HIS A 125 10.83 -11.88 50.76
C HIS A 125 9.85 -12.34 49.70
N LYS A 126 8.55 -12.17 49.96
CA LYS A 126 7.49 -12.50 49.02
C LYS A 126 7.70 -11.64 47.79
N THR A 127 8.11 -12.25 46.68
CA THR A 127 8.46 -11.54 45.44
C THR A 127 7.23 -11.13 44.62
N SER A 128 6.03 -11.52 45.06
CA SER A 128 4.77 -11.15 44.43
C SER A 128 3.60 -11.22 45.40
N TYR A 129 2.65 -10.31 45.22
CA TYR A 129 1.44 -10.16 46.03
C TYR A 129 0.23 -10.32 45.14
N ILE A 130 -0.82 -10.97 45.61
CA ILE A 130 -2.06 -11.17 44.86
C ILE A 130 -3.12 -10.24 45.45
N ILE A 131 -3.64 -9.34 44.64
CA ILE A 131 -4.82 -8.55 44.93
C ILE A 131 -5.98 -9.19 44.17
N SER A 132 -6.99 -9.66 44.88
CA SER A 132 -8.19 -10.23 44.28
C SER A 132 -9.43 -9.49 44.75
N GLY A 133 -10.57 -9.71 44.12
CA GLY A 133 -11.82 -9.10 44.55
C GLY A 133 -12.84 -8.93 43.48
N TYR A 134 -13.74 -8.00 43.67
CA TYR A 134 -14.87 -7.80 42.78
C TYR A 134 -14.93 -6.38 42.25
N VAL A 135 -15.27 -6.23 40.97
CA VAL A 135 -15.68 -4.96 40.39
C VAL A 135 -17.21 -4.91 40.38
N VAL A 136 -17.77 -3.83 40.92
CA VAL A 136 -19.22 -3.63 41.06
C VAL A 136 -19.64 -2.28 40.50
N ASN A 137 -20.80 -2.22 39.93
CA ASN A 137 -21.45 -0.98 39.50
C ASN A 137 -21.93 -0.23 40.74
N LYS A 138 -21.46 0.99 40.94
CA LYS A 138 -21.81 1.82 42.09
C LYS A 138 -23.30 2.19 42.16
N ALA A 139 -23.95 2.30 40.99
CA ALA A 139 -25.36 2.70 40.93
C ALA A 139 -26.34 1.53 41.19
N THR A 140 -26.00 0.30 40.70
CA THR A 140 -26.89 -0.85 40.76
C THR A 140 -26.45 -1.94 41.76
N GLY A 141 -25.18 -1.92 42.19
CA GLY A 141 -24.58 -2.98 42.98
C GLY A 141 -24.24 -4.25 42.21
N GLU A 142 -24.55 -4.31 40.91
CA GLU A 142 -24.31 -5.46 40.06
C GLU A 142 -22.80 -5.70 39.83
N LYS A 143 -22.45 -6.96 39.60
CA LYS A 143 -21.08 -7.36 39.25
C LYS A 143 -20.75 -6.94 37.81
N VAL A 144 -19.59 -6.34 37.63
CA VAL A 144 -19.17 -5.86 36.31
C VAL A 144 -18.21 -6.86 35.67
N ASN A 145 -18.64 -7.44 34.53
CA ASN A 145 -17.82 -8.33 33.69
C ASN A 145 -16.87 -7.52 32.80
N GLU A 146 -15.70 -8.10 32.48
CA GLU A 146 -14.74 -7.56 31.51
C GLU A 146 -14.23 -6.14 31.82
N ALA A 147 -14.23 -5.72 33.07
CA ALA A 147 -13.53 -4.52 33.50
C ALA A 147 -12.03 -4.76 33.56
N SER A 148 -11.23 -3.85 33.03
CA SER A 148 -9.76 -3.89 33.09
C SER A 148 -9.29 -3.38 34.44
N VAL A 149 -8.68 -4.24 35.23
CA VAL A 149 -8.03 -3.91 36.52
C VAL A 149 -6.53 -3.92 36.30
N TYR A 150 -5.84 -2.81 36.55
CA TYR A 150 -4.43 -2.68 36.18
C TYR A 150 -3.60 -1.82 37.12
N ASP A 151 -2.30 -2.05 37.11
CA ASP A 151 -1.28 -1.19 37.70
C ASP A 151 -0.31 -0.72 36.64
N LYS A 152 -0.23 0.60 36.44
CA LYS A 152 0.59 1.22 35.38
C LYS A 152 2.10 1.07 35.63
N ILE A 153 2.51 0.98 36.90
CA ILE A 153 3.93 0.91 37.23
C ILE A 153 4.50 -0.47 36.91
N SER A 154 3.83 -1.53 37.37
CA SER A 154 4.25 -2.91 37.12
C SER A 154 3.74 -3.47 35.80
N LEU A 155 2.92 -2.72 35.06
CA LEU A 155 2.24 -3.12 33.80
C LEU A 155 1.38 -4.38 33.99
N SER A 156 0.99 -4.70 35.22
CA SER A 156 0.12 -5.82 35.51
C SER A 156 -1.32 -5.48 35.19
N SER A 157 -2.03 -6.39 34.53
CA SER A 157 -3.44 -6.21 34.19
C SER A 157 -4.20 -7.53 34.24
N SER A 158 -5.47 -7.44 34.61
CA SER A 158 -6.42 -8.55 34.63
C SER A 158 -7.81 -8.05 34.20
N LEU A 159 -8.60 -8.92 33.58
CA LEU A 159 -10.02 -8.64 33.30
C LEU A 159 -10.88 -9.30 34.38
N SER A 160 -11.93 -8.60 34.82
CA SER A 160 -12.95 -9.21 35.67
C SER A 160 -13.77 -10.25 34.87
N GLY A 161 -14.09 -11.35 35.53
CA GLY A 161 -14.90 -12.43 34.95
C GLY A 161 -16.41 -12.13 34.98
N PRO A 162 -17.25 -13.09 34.51
CA PRO A 162 -18.70 -12.89 34.45
C PRO A 162 -19.37 -12.54 35.79
N ASN A 163 -18.79 -13.00 36.89
CA ASN A 163 -19.23 -12.67 38.27
C ASN A 163 -18.52 -11.42 38.84
N GLY A 164 -17.83 -10.64 38.00
CA GLY A 164 -17.09 -9.44 38.42
C GLY A 164 -15.77 -9.72 39.17
N PHE A 165 -15.39 -10.99 39.39
CA PHE A 165 -14.19 -11.35 40.11
C PHE A 165 -12.93 -11.12 39.29
N PHE A 166 -11.88 -10.54 39.91
CA PHE A 166 -10.58 -10.34 39.31
C PHE A 166 -9.44 -10.83 40.21
N THR A 167 -8.28 -11.08 39.60
CA THR A 167 -7.04 -11.37 40.32
C THR A 167 -5.90 -10.64 39.64
N LEU A 168 -5.22 -9.75 40.37
CA LEU A 168 -4.11 -8.95 39.88
C LEU A 168 -2.83 -9.32 40.68
N LYS A 169 -1.76 -9.68 39.96
CA LYS A 169 -0.47 -10.01 40.56
C LYS A 169 0.47 -8.80 40.53
N LEU A 170 0.91 -8.32 41.68
CA LEU A 170 1.86 -7.21 41.83
C LEU A 170 3.24 -7.74 42.21
N LYS A 171 4.30 -7.10 41.70
CA LYS A 171 5.71 -7.44 41.99
C LYS A 171 6.34 -6.52 43.05
N THR A 172 5.54 -5.71 43.75
CA THR A 172 6.01 -4.73 44.72
C THR A 172 5.19 -4.80 45.99
N ASN A 173 5.79 -4.46 47.13
CA ASN A 173 5.12 -4.23 48.41
C ASN A 173 4.88 -2.73 48.67
N ASN A 174 5.26 -1.86 47.77
CA ASN A 174 5.02 -0.43 47.89
C ASN A 174 3.55 -0.12 47.60
N LYS A 175 3.10 1.06 48.04
CA LYS A 175 1.76 1.57 47.67
C LYS A 175 1.63 1.58 46.16
N SER A 176 0.61 0.90 45.65
CA SER A 176 0.29 0.82 44.21
C SER A 176 -1.08 1.45 43.94
N ALA A 177 -1.16 2.21 42.86
CA ALA A 177 -2.41 2.79 42.35
C ALA A 177 -3.04 1.81 41.36
N ILE A 178 -4.05 1.08 41.80
CA ILE A 178 -4.79 0.14 40.97
C ILE A 178 -5.90 0.90 40.25
N GLY A 179 -5.79 0.99 38.93
CA GLY A 179 -6.83 1.53 38.05
C GLY A 179 -7.86 0.48 37.68
N VAL A 180 -9.09 0.88 37.56
CA VAL A 180 -10.18 0.08 36.99
C VAL A 180 -10.87 0.92 35.92
N SER A 181 -10.87 0.40 34.70
CA SER A 181 -11.48 1.02 33.54
C SER A 181 -12.41 0.04 32.82
N LYS A 182 -13.51 0.53 32.32
CA LYS A 182 -14.42 -0.19 31.45
C LYS A 182 -15.14 0.82 30.55
N ASP A 183 -15.37 0.44 29.30
CA ASP A 183 -16.21 1.22 28.39
C ASP A 183 -17.58 1.50 29.02
N ASP A 184 -18.13 2.70 28.83
CA ASP A 184 -19.33 3.22 29.47
C ASP A 184 -19.26 3.46 31.00
N PHE A 185 -18.07 3.38 31.62
CA PHE A 185 -17.87 3.69 33.03
C PHE A 185 -16.76 4.73 33.21
N LEU A 186 -16.85 5.49 34.31
CA LEU A 186 -15.80 6.41 34.73
C LEU A 186 -14.60 5.63 35.30
N ASP A 187 -13.41 5.99 34.87
CA ASP A 187 -12.17 5.41 35.39
C ASP A 187 -12.06 5.64 36.91
N THR A 188 -11.73 4.58 37.61
CA THR A 188 -11.60 4.60 39.09
C THR A 188 -10.22 4.14 39.51
N VAL A 189 -9.61 4.81 40.45
CA VAL A 189 -8.30 4.44 41.01
C VAL A 189 -8.41 4.26 42.49
N ILE A 190 -7.86 3.13 43.01
CA ILE A 190 -7.69 2.88 44.44
C ILE A 190 -6.22 2.74 44.77
N ILE A 191 -5.83 3.15 45.98
CA ILE A 191 -4.48 2.99 46.47
C ILE A 191 -4.46 1.79 47.42
N VAL A 192 -3.63 0.78 47.09
CA VAL A 192 -3.46 -0.42 47.89
C VAL A 192 -1.99 -0.54 48.30
N LYS A 193 -1.73 -0.93 49.53
CA LYS A 193 -0.40 -1.33 50.00
C LYS A 193 -0.40 -2.85 50.16
N PRO A 194 0.20 -3.59 49.20
CA PRO A 194 0.25 -5.05 49.29
C PRO A 194 1.11 -5.48 50.49
N ALA A 195 0.52 -6.07 51.53
CA ALA A 195 1.21 -6.66 52.65
C ALA A 195 1.17 -8.19 52.54
N ASP A 196 -0.01 -8.73 52.32
CA ASP A 196 -0.31 -10.13 52.06
C ASP A 196 -1.32 -10.21 50.91
N ASP A 197 -1.79 -11.41 50.54
CA ASP A 197 -2.84 -11.58 49.53
C ASP A 197 -4.12 -10.94 50.08
N GLN A 198 -4.66 -9.97 49.35
CA GLN A 198 -5.76 -9.09 49.79
C GLN A 198 -6.97 -9.26 48.89
N GLN A 199 -8.16 -9.12 49.48
CA GLN A 199 -9.42 -9.00 48.75
C GLN A 199 -9.96 -7.57 48.89
N VAL A 200 -10.34 -7.01 47.73
CA VAL A 200 -10.88 -5.64 47.64
C VAL A 200 -12.12 -5.61 46.74
N THR A 201 -13.11 -4.83 47.12
CA THR A 201 -14.25 -4.55 46.23
C THR A 201 -14.08 -3.14 45.67
N ILE A 202 -14.12 -3.01 44.34
CA ILE A 202 -13.91 -1.74 43.66
C ILE A 202 -15.23 -1.35 42.98
N SER A 203 -15.80 -0.21 43.38
CA SER A 203 -17.03 0.29 42.80
C SER A 203 -16.72 1.30 41.69
N ILE A 204 -17.23 1.07 40.49
CA ILE A 204 -17.12 1.99 39.34
C ILE A 204 -18.47 2.60 39.01
N SER A 205 -18.47 3.87 38.64
CA SER A 205 -19.68 4.61 38.32
C SER A 205 -19.93 4.59 36.80
N PRO A 206 -21.16 4.34 36.33
CA PRO A 206 -21.49 4.49 34.90
C PRO A 206 -21.22 5.92 34.43
N THR A 207 -20.79 6.07 33.20
CA THR A 207 -20.68 7.39 32.56
C THR A 207 -22.08 8.01 32.43
N PRO A 208 -22.30 9.26 32.86
CA PRO A 208 -23.59 9.90 32.71
C PRO A 208 -24.01 9.95 31.23
N LYS A 209 -25.15 9.35 30.91
CA LYS A 209 -25.70 9.49 29.55
C LYS A 209 -26.06 10.94 29.32
N ARG A 210 -25.40 11.60 28.39
CA ARG A 210 -25.77 12.95 27.98
C ARG A 210 -27.14 12.85 27.32
N ILE A 211 -28.18 13.36 27.98
CA ILE A 211 -29.48 13.54 27.37
C ILE A 211 -29.26 14.60 26.30
N GLN A 212 -29.37 14.25 25.03
CA GLN A 212 -29.42 15.26 23.97
C GLN A 212 -30.67 16.09 24.25
N PRO A 213 -30.56 17.42 24.31
CA PRO A 213 -31.75 18.23 24.39
C PRO A 213 -32.64 17.91 23.19
N ILE A 214 -33.87 17.48 23.43
CA ILE A 214 -34.87 17.33 22.40
C ILE A 214 -35.01 18.69 21.78
N ALA A 215 -34.63 18.84 20.50
CA ALA A 215 -34.90 20.05 19.75
C ALA A 215 -36.44 20.18 19.67
N VAL A 216 -37.02 20.97 20.56
CA VAL A 216 -38.41 21.40 20.45
C VAL A 216 -38.45 22.30 19.22
N LEU A 217 -39.02 21.80 18.13
CA LEU A 217 -39.32 22.61 16.95
C LEU A 217 -40.23 23.76 17.43
N PRO A 218 -39.88 25.02 17.17
CA PRO A 218 -40.74 26.13 17.56
C PRO A 218 -42.03 26.04 16.76
N ASP A 219 -43.15 26.07 17.49
CA ASP A 219 -44.46 26.21 16.90
C ASP A 219 -44.54 27.57 16.21
N THR A 220 -44.85 27.57 14.93
CA THR A 220 -44.83 28.75 14.06
C THR A 220 -46.03 29.66 14.30
N ASN A 221 -46.18 30.27 15.51
CA ASN A 221 -47.04 31.44 15.70
C ASN A 221 -46.78 32.01 17.09
N HIS A 222 -45.87 32.99 17.20
CA HIS A 222 -45.95 34.19 18.02
C HIS A 222 -44.61 34.94 18.03
N HIS A 223 -44.66 36.24 17.76
CA HIS A 223 -43.53 37.15 17.88
C HIS A 223 -43.07 37.28 19.34
N ALA A 224 -41.90 36.75 19.66
CA ALA A 224 -41.15 37.13 20.85
C ALA A 224 -39.67 37.23 20.48
N LYS A 225 -39.04 38.34 20.83
CA LYS A 225 -37.59 38.56 20.71
C LYS A 225 -36.88 37.62 21.68
N ASP A 226 -36.40 36.51 21.22
CA ASP A 226 -35.55 35.61 22.02
C ASP A 226 -34.09 35.86 21.75
N THR A 227 -33.40 36.20 22.82
CA THR A 227 -31.96 36.31 22.90
C THR A 227 -31.37 34.89 22.68
N VAL A 228 -30.82 34.64 21.51
CA VAL A 228 -30.12 33.39 21.21
C VAL A 228 -28.85 33.34 22.04
N ILE A 229 -28.89 32.62 23.16
CA ILE A 229 -27.66 32.20 23.85
C ILE A 229 -26.97 31.20 22.94
N LYS A 230 -25.94 31.64 22.23
CA LYS A 230 -24.98 30.73 21.57
C LYS A 230 -24.24 29.98 22.67
N VAL A 231 -24.74 28.82 23.07
CA VAL A 231 -23.94 27.83 23.76
C VAL A 231 -22.95 27.30 22.72
N SER A 232 -21.70 27.70 22.84
CA SER A 232 -20.62 27.09 22.11
C SER A 232 -20.65 25.60 22.50
N ALA A 233 -21.02 24.75 21.56
CA ALA A 233 -20.82 23.33 21.71
C ALA A 233 -19.31 23.14 21.69
N ASP A 234 -18.69 22.97 22.85
CA ASP A 234 -17.38 22.34 22.91
C ASP A 234 -17.55 21.04 22.17
N GLU A 235 -16.88 20.97 21.06
CA GLU A 235 -16.78 19.80 20.20
C GLU A 235 -16.26 18.68 21.08
N ILE A 236 -17.16 17.82 21.58
CA ILE A 236 -16.73 16.57 22.19
C ILE A 236 -16.08 15.85 21.04
N VAL A 237 -14.74 15.87 21.03
CA VAL A 237 -13.94 14.96 20.25
C VAL A 237 -14.34 13.57 20.73
N VAL A 238 -15.37 13.01 20.12
CA VAL A 238 -15.60 11.57 20.16
C VAL A 238 -14.32 11.01 19.56
N ASP A 239 -13.52 10.39 20.40
CA ASP A 239 -12.33 9.67 19.98
C ASP A 239 -12.77 8.57 19.02
N THR A 240 -12.98 8.95 17.77
CA THR A 240 -13.13 8.05 16.65
C THR A 240 -11.74 7.56 16.25
N THR A 241 -10.93 7.14 17.21
CA THR A 241 -9.76 6.32 16.93
C THR A 241 -10.32 5.10 16.24
N LYS A 242 -10.14 5.06 14.93
CA LYS A 242 -10.49 3.90 14.14
C LYS A 242 -9.75 2.74 14.76
N GLN A 243 -10.50 1.83 15.34
CA GLN A 243 -9.96 0.75 16.16
C GLN A 243 -9.32 -0.27 15.23
N ILE A 244 -8.02 -0.15 15.02
CA ILE A 244 -7.23 -1.05 14.14
C ILE A 244 -7.44 -2.51 14.53
N GLU A 245 -7.66 -2.79 15.82
CA GLU A 245 -7.91 -4.12 16.37
C GLU A 245 -9.19 -4.79 15.84
N HIS A 246 -10.09 -4.03 15.23
CA HIS A 246 -11.31 -4.55 14.60
C HIS A 246 -11.23 -4.54 13.06
N ALA A 247 -10.17 -4.01 12.47
CA ALA A 247 -10.01 -3.90 11.03
C ALA A 247 -9.42 -5.18 10.41
N GLY A 248 -10.13 -5.76 9.43
CA GLY A 248 -9.62 -6.83 8.56
C GLY A 248 -8.83 -7.94 9.27
N ILE A 249 -7.61 -8.20 8.81
CA ILE A 249 -6.72 -9.24 9.33
C ILE A 249 -6.33 -9.02 10.80
N PHE A 250 -6.28 -7.78 11.28
CA PHE A 250 -5.85 -7.45 12.66
C PHE A 250 -6.86 -7.97 13.68
N ASN A 251 -8.14 -8.01 13.32
CA ASN A 251 -9.17 -8.62 14.15
C ASN A 251 -8.90 -10.12 14.43
N TRP A 252 -8.29 -10.81 13.50
CA TRP A 252 -7.90 -12.22 13.65
C TRP A 252 -6.56 -12.40 14.38
N LEU A 253 -5.60 -11.49 14.20
CA LEU A 253 -4.27 -11.55 14.84
C LEU A 253 -4.32 -11.27 16.34
N LEU A 254 -5.37 -10.62 16.85
CA LEU A 254 -5.51 -10.22 18.24
C LEU A 254 -6.59 -11.05 18.96
N SER A 255 -6.27 -11.50 20.16
CA SER A 255 -7.25 -12.20 21.00
C SER A 255 -8.37 -11.26 21.47
N VAL A 256 -9.54 -11.84 21.77
CA VAL A 256 -10.68 -11.09 22.32
C VAL A 256 -10.29 -10.29 23.58
N LYS A 257 -9.50 -10.89 24.48
CA LYS A 257 -9.04 -10.21 25.69
C LYS A 257 -8.16 -9.00 25.41
N GLN A 258 -7.30 -9.05 24.38
CA GLN A 258 -6.47 -7.92 24.00
C GLN A 258 -7.31 -6.76 23.44
N LYS A 259 -8.34 -7.08 22.65
CA LYS A 259 -9.27 -6.08 22.12
C LYS A 259 -10.09 -5.42 23.23
N ILE A 260 -10.59 -6.22 24.19
CA ILE A 260 -11.32 -5.68 25.35
C ILE A 260 -10.42 -4.76 26.19
N VAL A 261 -9.18 -5.16 26.47
CA VAL A 261 -8.22 -4.32 27.21
C VAL A 261 -7.94 -3.03 26.42
N ALA A 262 -7.74 -3.14 25.12
CA ALA A 262 -7.51 -1.99 24.25
C ALA A 262 -8.69 -1.02 24.23
N GLN A 263 -9.91 -1.52 24.30
CA GLN A 263 -11.12 -0.71 24.30
C GLN A 263 -11.40 -0.06 25.66
N ASN A 264 -11.16 -0.78 26.74
CA ASN A 264 -11.49 -0.32 28.10
C ASN A 264 -10.56 0.79 28.63
N LEU A 265 -9.30 0.85 28.17
CA LEU A 265 -8.31 1.74 28.75
C LEU A 265 -8.30 3.11 28.05
N HIS A 266 -8.25 4.20 28.83
CA HIS A 266 -8.32 5.57 28.33
C HIS A 266 -7.06 6.40 28.66
N PHE A 267 -5.89 5.77 28.72
CA PHE A 267 -4.63 6.46 28.96
C PHE A 267 -3.58 6.12 27.90
N THR A 268 -2.54 6.93 27.81
CA THR A 268 -1.33 6.68 27.03
C THR A 268 -0.11 6.87 27.93
N GLU A 269 0.81 5.92 27.89
CA GLU A 269 2.09 5.96 28.59
C GLU A 269 3.23 5.86 27.57
N HIS A 270 4.38 6.49 27.87
CA HIS A 270 5.57 6.43 27.03
C HIS A 270 6.65 5.57 27.67
N ARG A 271 7.29 4.72 26.88
CA ARG A 271 8.42 3.87 27.27
C ARG A 271 9.51 3.93 26.20
N PRO A 272 10.80 3.92 26.61
CA PRO A 272 11.88 4.01 25.64
C PRO A 272 11.99 2.78 24.74
N PHE A 273 11.57 1.60 25.24
CA PHE A 273 11.81 0.35 24.54
C PHE A 273 10.73 -0.71 24.77
N GLN A 274 10.38 -1.44 23.72
CA GLN A 274 9.61 -2.68 23.78
C GLN A 274 10.36 -3.82 23.10
N LEU A 275 10.36 -4.99 23.72
CA LEU A 275 10.64 -6.27 23.10
C LEU A 275 9.39 -7.13 23.21
N SER A 276 8.86 -7.60 22.07
CA SER A 276 7.65 -8.43 21.99
C SER A 276 7.95 -9.74 21.27
N LEU A 277 7.53 -10.85 21.83
CA LEU A 277 7.51 -12.14 21.15
C LEU A 277 6.26 -12.22 20.27
N VAL A 278 5.10 -12.05 20.88
CA VAL A 278 3.77 -11.95 20.26
C VAL A 278 2.93 -10.94 21.04
N PRO A 279 1.83 -10.42 20.50
CA PRO A 279 0.93 -9.53 21.24
C PRO A 279 0.55 -10.07 22.62
N GLY A 280 0.77 -9.25 23.66
CA GLY A 280 0.53 -9.61 25.07
C GLY A 280 1.65 -10.40 25.76
N VAL A 281 2.68 -10.84 25.03
CA VAL A 281 3.92 -11.42 25.56
C VAL A 281 5.07 -10.51 25.18
N SER A 282 5.19 -9.42 25.90
CA SER A 282 6.17 -8.36 25.66
C SER A 282 6.66 -7.76 26.99
N THR A 283 7.66 -6.90 26.92
CA THR A 283 8.12 -6.10 28.09
C THR A 283 7.02 -5.19 28.63
N ASN A 284 6.06 -4.79 27.80
CA ASN A 284 4.88 -3.98 28.16
C ASN A 284 3.67 -4.84 28.61
N LEU A 285 3.83 -6.16 28.63
CA LEU A 285 2.82 -7.13 29.06
C LEU A 285 1.46 -6.88 28.36
N LYS A 286 0.36 -6.92 29.13
CA LYS A 286 -1.00 -6.79 28.60
C LYS A 286 -1.43 -5.34 28.33
N LEU A 287 -0.67 -4.36 28.80
CA LEU A 287 -0.95 -2.93 28.61
C LEU A 287 -0.31 -2.35 27.33
N GLY A 288 0.42 -3.17 26.57
CA GLY A 288 1.17 -2.74 25.38
C GLY A 288 0.37 -1.86 24.41
N SER A 289 -0.93 -2.15 24.19
CA SER A 289 -1.82 -1.36 23.33
C SER A 289 -2.00 0.12 23.72
N HIS A 290 -1.55 0.53 24.90
CA HIS A 290 -1.62 1.89 25.43
C HIS A 290 -0.24 2.47 25.74
N ILE A 291 0.80 1.75 25.35
CA ILE A 291 2.19 2.19 25.53
C ILE A 291 2.74 2.63 24.18
N VAL A 292 3.14 3.88 24.09
CA VAL A 292 3.93 4.40 22.97
C VAL A 292 5.40 4.15 23.26
N ASN A 293 6.12 3.55 22.34
CA ASN A 293 7.53 3.22 22.52
C ASN A 293 8.40 4.07 21.60
N ASP A 294 9.60 4.46 22.07
CA ASP A 294 10.58 5.04 21.16
C ASP A 294 11.06 3.95 20.19
N VAL A 295 11.44 2.79 20.71
CA VAL A 295 11.88 1.65 19.92
C VAL A 295 11.06 0.41 20.28
N SER A 296 10.53 -0.28 19.26
CA SER A 296 9.77 -1.53 19.39
C SER A 296 10.38 -2.61 18.50
N ILE A 297 10.80 -3.72 19.12
CA ILE A 297 11.31 -4.89 18.40
C ILE A 297 10.34 -6.07 18.62
N ASN A 298 9.78 -6.57 17.53
CA ASN A 298 8.74 -7.59 17.57
C ASN A 298 9.25 -8.87 16.87
N ILE A 299 9.54 -9.93 17.63
CA ILE A 299 10.14 -11.18 17.10
C ILE A 299 9.17 -11.85 16.12
N PHE A 300 7.91 -12.09 16.52
CA PHE A 300 6.86 -12.51 15.61
C PHE A 300 5.89 -11.36 15.33
N GLY A 301 5.45 -10.67 16.36
CA GLY A 301 4.56 -9.55 16.22
C GLY A 301 4.39 -8.73 17.48
N GLY A 302 3.98 -7.48 17.33
CA GLY A 302 3.71 -6.54 18.40
C GLY A 302 2.31 -5.93 18.33
N PHE A 303 1.81 -5.51 19.51
CA PHE A 303 0.61 -4.68 19.61
C PHE A 303 0.89 -3.55 20.59
N THR A 304 0.98 -2.32 20.08
CA THR A 304 1.40 -1.14 20.83
C THR A 304 0.40 0.00 20.74
N GLY A 305 0.58 1.01 21.60
CA GLY A 305 -0.16 2.27 21.51
C GLY A 305 0.35 3.19 20.41
N GLY A 306 1.56 2.95 19.92
CA GLY A 306 2.25 3.71 18.88
C GLY A 306 3.75 3.60 19.00
N THR A 307 4.48 4.09 17.99
CA THR A 307 5.95 4.08 17.97
C THR A 307 6.51 5.41 17.51
N ASP A 308 7.44 5.96 18.32
CA ASP A 308 7.95 7.31 18.08
C ASP A 308 9.22 7.37 17.22
N VAL A 309 10.06 6.31 17.18
CA VAL A 309 11.33 6.32 16.42
C VAL A 309 11.44 5.14 15.48
N LEU A 310 11.46 3.92 15.98
CA LEU A 310 11.71 2.71 15.19
C LEU A 310 10.86 1.55 15.65
N GLU A 311 10.15 0.93 14.75
CA GLU A 311 9.51 -0.35 14.97
C GLU A 311 9.94 -1.37 13.92
N MET A 312 10.33 -2.55 14.39
CA MET A 312 10.72 -3.68 13.53
C MET A 312 10.00 -4.95 13.97
N GLY A 313 9.32 -5.60 13.06
CA GLY A 313 8.65 -6.87 13.26
C GLY A 313 9.02 -7.90 12.20
N ALA A 314 9.32 -9.13 12.62
CA ALA A 314 9.61 -10.18 11.64
C ALA A 314 8.37 -10.54 10.81
N PHE A 315 7.17 -10.57 11.42
CA PHE A 315 5.94 -10.83 10.69
C PHE A 315 5.02 -9.62 10.67
N PHE A 316 4.60 -9.10 11.82
CA PHE A 316 3.66 -7.99 11.83
C PHE A 316 3.89 -7.00 12.97
N ASN A 317 3.47 -5.76 12.75
CA ASN A 317 3.36 -4.70 13.74
C ASN A 317 1.93 -4.17 13.74
N ILE A 318 1.39 -3.91 14.92
CA ILE A 318 0.06 -3.31 15.09
C ILE A 318 0.19 -2.16 16.10
N ASP A 319 -0.10 -0.94 15.64
CA ASP A 319 -0.13 0.27 16.45
C ASP A 319 -1.54 0.85 16.49
N ARG A 320 -2.07 1.13 17.67
CA ARG A 320 -3.37 1.80 17.81
C ARG A 320 -3.31 3.27 17.43
N GLY A 321 -2.23 3.93 17.81
CA GLY A 321 -1.98 5.35 17.57
C GLY A 321 -1.04 5.59 16.40
N ASP A 322 -0.30 6.70 16.48
CA ASP A 322 0.61 7.16 15.45
C ASP A 322 1.93 6.37 15.45
N VAL A 323 2.50 6.24 14.26
CA VAL A 323 3.88 5.82 14.03
C VAL A 323 4.66 7.00 13.47
N LYS A 324 5.78 7.35 14.14
CA LYS A 324 6.69 8.39 13.68
C LYS A 324 7.99 7.74 13.20
N TYR A 325 8.62 8.32 12.22
CA TYR A 325 9.88 7.94 11.56
C TYR A 325 9.84 6.59 10.83
N VAL A 326 10.12 5.44 11.45
CA VAL A 326 10.33 4.18 10.72
C VAL A 326 9.55 3.02 11.32
N GLN A 327 8.78 2.33 10.46
CA GLN A 327 8.12 1.06 10.78
C GLN A 327 8.40 0.05 9.69
N MET A 328 8.86 -1.13 10.06
CA MET A 328 9.16 -2.23 9.14
C MET A 328 8.57 -3.55 9.62
N ALA A 329 7.97 -4.30 8.71
CA ALA A 329 7.51 -5.67 8.96
C ALA A 329 7.87 -6.60 7.81
N GLY A 330 8.14 -7.87 8.13
CA GLY A 330 8.32 -8.89 7.10
C GLY A 330 7.04 -9.14 6.30
N PHE A 331 5.86 -9.04 6.93
CA PHE A 331 4.58 -9.22 6.24
C PHE A 331 3.68 -8.00 6.31
N VAL A 332 3.22 -7.59 7.49
CA VAL A 332 2.12 -6.63 7.61
C VAL A 332 2.40 -5.57 8.67
N ASN A 333 2.19 -4.31 8.33
CA ASN A 333 2.04 -3.21 9.27
C ASN A 333 0.59 -2.77 9.34
N GLY A 334 0.07 -2.57 10.55
CA GLY A 334 -1.25 -2.01 10.83
C GLY A 334 -1.15 -0.81 11.76
N VAL A 335 -1.65 0.35 11.33
CA VAL A 335 -1.62 1.59 12.09
C VAL A 335 -3.01 2.19 12.16
N GLY A 336 -3.51 2.41 13.37
CA GLY A 336 -4.81 3.07 13.61
C GLY A 336 -4.75 4.57 13.43
N GLY A 337 -3.65 5.20 13.82
CA GLY A 337 -3.38 6.63 13.65
C GLY A 337 -2.67 6.97 12.35
N ASN A 338 -1.83 8.00 12.41
CA ASN A 338 -1.04 8.48 11.28
C ASN A 338 0.34 7.82 11.21
N VAL A 339 0.84 7.71 10.01
CA VAL A 339 2.26 7.38 9.78
C VAL A 339 2.99 8.65 9.33
N ARG A 340 4.12 8.97 9.98
CA ARG A 340 4.99 10.10 9.61
C ARG A 340 6.41 9.59 9.40
N GLY A 341 6.85 9.52 8.15
CA GLY A 341 8.17 9.00 7.77
C GLY A 341 8.07 7.80 6.85
N PHE A 342 8.68 6.68 7.20
CA PHE A 342 8.76 5.49 6.36
C PHE A 342 8.00 4.31 6.97
N GLN A 343 7.15 3.68 6.17
CA GLN A 343 6.47 2.43 6.51
C GLN A 343 6.75 1.39 5.41
N GLY A 344 7.41 0.29 5.79
CA GLY A 344 7.80 -0.78 4.88
C GLY A 344 7.26 -2.14 5.28
N ALA A 345 6.67 -2.87 4.34
CA ALA A 345 6.20 -4.24 4.56
C ALA A 345 6.52 -5.16 3.37
N GLY A 346 6.82 -6.42 3.67
CA GLY A 346 6.96 -7.41 2.61
C GLY A 346 5.66 -7.64 1.84
N PHE A 347 4.50 -7.53 2.52
CA PHE A 347 3.19 -7.72 1.88
C PHE A 347 2.30 -6.49 1.94
N VAL A 348 1.88 -6.05 3.13
CA VAL A 348 0.82 -5.04 3.26
C VAL A 348 1.18 -3.98 4.30
N ASN A 349 1.04 -2.72 3.91
CA ASN A 349 0.92 -1.60 4.84
C ASN A 349 -0.55 -1.16 4.89
N PHE A 350 -1.08 -1.07 6.10
CA PHE A 350 -2.46 -0.68 6.34
C PHE A 350 -2.50 0.43 7.39
N THR A 351 -2.87 1.63 6.96
CA THR A 351 -3.00 2.81 7.82
C THR A 351 -4.44 3.31 7.75
N LEU A 352 -5.16 3.35 8.86
CA LEU A 352 -6.55 3.82 8.89
C LEU A 352 -6.67 5.33 8.66
N ASP A 353 -5.67 6.08 9.07
CA ASP A 353 -5.62 7.53 8.91
C ASP A 353 -4.70 7.92 7.72
N SER A 354 -3.83 8.88 7.90
CA SER A 354 -3.01 9.49 6.86
C SER A 354 -1.55 9.05 6.93
N VAL A 355 -0.88 9.10 5.78
CA VAL A 355 0.57 8.89 5.66
C VAL A 355 1.24 10.18 5.21
N ASN A 356 2.18 10.68 6.00
CA ASN A 356 3.07 11.79 5.66
C ASN A 356 4.49 11.25 5.51
N GLY A 357 4.88 10.88 4.30
CA GLY A 357 6.16 10.24 4.01
C GLY A 357 6.05 9.16 2.94
N VAL A 358 6.62 8.00 3.20
CA VAL A 358 6.72 6.92 2.20
C VAL A 358 6.13 5.61 2.75
N GLN A 359 5.21 5.02 2.00
CA GLN A 359 4.78 3.63 2.17
C GLN A 359 5.36 2.76 1.06
N GLY A 360 6.05 1.68 1.42
CA GLY A 360 6.55 0.68 0.50
C GLY A 360 6.04 -0.72 0.85
N ALA A 361 5.37 -1.40 -0.06
CA ALA A 361 4.88 -2.76 0.15
C ALA A 361 5.14 -3.66 -1.07
N GLY A 362 5.42 -4.94 -0.80
CA GLY A 362 5.52 -5.92 -1.88
C GLY A 362 4.19 -6.12 -2.61
N PHE A 363 3.05 -5.98 -1.90
CA PHE A 363 1.72 -6.18 -2.48
C PHE A 363 0.84 -4.94 -2.41
N VAL A 364 0.44 -4.50 -1.23
CA VAL A 364 -0.60 -3.48 -1.07
C VAL A 364 -0.21 -2.41 -0.06
N ASN A 365 -0.39 -1.15 -0.44
CA ASN A 365 -0.44 -0.03 0.48
C ASN A 365 -1.87 0.49 0.58
N PHE A 366 -2.37 0.65 1.80
CA PHE A 366 -3.66 1.24 2.11
C PHE A 366 -3.48 2.43 3.06
N ALA A 367 -4.05 3.58 2.70
CA ALA A 367 -4.15 4.76 3.56
C ALA A 367 -5.59 5.29 3.53
N GLY A 368 -6.28 5.25 4.67
CA GLY A 368 -7.72 5.53 4.74
C GLY A 368 -8.11 6.97 4.45
N LYS A 369 -7.29 7.95 4.83
CA LYS A 369 -7.59 9.38 4.59
C LYS A 369 -6.75 9.98 3.47
N GLY A 370 -5.46 9.80 3.49
CA GLY A 370 -4.63 10.40 2.45
C GLY A 370 -3.15 10.12 2.59
N VAL A 371 -2.42 10.41 1.51
CA VAL A 371 -0.96 10.32 1.47
C VAL A 371 -0.39 11.65 1.03
N ASN A 372 0.55 12.18 1.81
CA ASN A 372 1.41 13.29 1.44
C ASN A 372 2.83 12.79 1.35
N GLY A 373 3.29 12.47 0.16
CA GLY A 373 4.56 11.80 -0.13
C GLY A 373 4.41 10.71 -1.17
N SER A 374 4.82 9.48 -0.87
CA SER A 374 4.85 8.41 -1.86
C SER A 374 4.24 7.09 -1.37
N GLN A 375 3.52 6.40 -2.26
CA GLN A 375 3.12 5.00 -2.10
C GLN A 375 3.72 4.17 -3.23
N LEU A 376 4.44 3.12 -2.87
CA LEU A 376 5.08 2.19 -3.81
C LEU A 376 4.64 0.76 -3.50
N ALA A 377 3.92 0.13 -4.40
CA ALA A 377 3.44 -1.24 -4.24
C ALA A 377 3.76 -2.12 -5.45
N GLY A 378 4.04 -3.38 -5.20
CA GLY A 378 4.14 -4.36 -6.28
C GLY A 378 2.80 -4.55 -7.00
N PHE A 379 1.68 -4.43 -6.28
CA PHE A 379 0.35 -4.66 -6.85
C PHE A 379 -0.57 -3.45 -6.78
N VAL A 380 -0.98 -3.00 -5.60
CA VAL A 380 -2.02 -1.97 -5.45
C VAL A 380 -1.64 -0.92 -4.43
N ASN A 381 -1.81 0.34 -4.81
CA ASN A 381 -1.89 1.45 -3.88
C ASN A 381 -3.34 1.95 -3.78
N TYR A 382 -3.81 2.13 -2.58
CA TYR A 382 -5.15 2.65 -2.29
C TYR A 382 -5.09 3.79 -1.29
N THR A 383 -5.70 4.91 -1.62
CA THR A 383 -5.86 6.03 -0.70
C THR A 383 -7.10 6.86 -1.03
N LYS A 384 -7.54 7.70 -0.10
CA LYS A 384 -8.57 8.67 -0.40
C LYS A 384 -8.02 9.82 -1.25
N ASN A 385 -6.90 10.41 -0.83
CA ASN A 385 -6.20 11.48 -1.54
C ASN A 385 -4.71 11.18 -1.62
N ILE A 386 -4.06 11.58 -2.71
CA ILE A 386 -2.60 11.56 -2.84
C ILE A 386 -2.07 12.94 -3.20
N LYS A 387 -1.02 13.36 -2.50
CA LYS A 387 -0.19 14.50 -2.87
C LYS A 387 1.26 14.03 -2.97
N GLY A 388 1.73 13.84 -4.19
CA GLY A 388 3.07 13.32 -4.48
C GLY A 388 3.05 12.21 -5.52
N PHE A 389 3.54 11.02 -5.18
CA PHE A 389 3.74 9.94 -6.13
C PHE A 389 3.06 8.63 -5.70
N GLN A 390 2.31 8.00 -6.60
CA GLN A 390 1.86 6.61 -6.48
C GLN A 390 2.47 5.77 -7.59
N GLY A 391 3.21 4.74 -7.22
CA GLY A 391 3.77 3.76 -8.15
C GLY A 391 3.27 2.35 -7.84
N ALA A 392 2.58 1.71 -8.77
CA ALA A 392 2.10 0.34 -8.62
C ALA A 392 2.45 -0.53 -9.82
N GLY A 393 2.77 -1.79 -9.56
CA GLY A 393 2.90 -2.75 -10.66
C GLY A 393 1.56 -2.97 -11.39
N PHE A 394 0.43 -2.86 -10.67
CA PHE A 394 -0.89 -3.10 -11.25
C PHE A 394 -1.80 -1.88 -11.19
N VAL A 395 -2.23 -1.43 -10.02
CA VAL A 395 -3.29 -0.44 -9.88
C VAL A 395 -2.98 0.62 -8.85
N ASN A 396 -3.19 1.88 -9.19
CA ASN A 396 -3.29 2.99 -8.25
C ASN A 396 -4.73 3.47 -8.13
N VAL A 397 -5.22 3.64 -6.91
CA VAL A 397 -6.55 4.16 -6.60
C VAL A 397 -6.47 5.36 -5.68
N ALA A 398 -7.03 6.48 -6.14
CA ALA A 398 -7.33 7.64 -5.33
C ALA A 398 -8.85 7.88 -5.35
N LEU A 399 -9.52 7.76 -4.18
CA LEU A 399 -10.98 7.90 -4.14
C LEU A 399 -11.49 9.33 -4.33
N ASP A 400 -10.63 10.32 -4.12
CA ASP A 400 -10.95 11.72 -4.38
C ASP A 400 -9.90 12.28 -5.37
N THR A 401 -8.88 12.97 -4.88
CA THR A 401 -7.94 13.75 -5.68
C THR A 401 -6.54 13.14 -5.71
N ALA A 402 -5.90 13.17 -6.89
CA ALA A 402 -4.48 12.91 -7.05
C ALA A 402 -3.76 14.19 -7.49
N LYS A 403 -2.84 14.69 -6.65
CA LYS A 403 -1.94 15.81 -6.98
C LYS A 403 -0.52 15.28 -7.11
N GLY A 404 0.06 15.36 -8.30
CA GLY A 404 1.36 14.82 -8.64
C GLY A 404 1.28 13.71 -9.69
N VAL A 405 1.90 12.56 -9.45
CA VAL A 405 2.01 11.52 -10.47
C VAL A 405 1.48 10.17 -9.98
N GLN A 406 0.62 9.55 -10.76
CA GLN A 406 0.25 8.14 -10.63
C GLN A 406 0.87 7.35 -11.78
N GLY A 407 1.73 6.37 -11.47
CA GLY A 407 2.34 5.44 -12.43
C GLY A 407 1.90 4.01 -12.13
N ALA A 408 1.23 3.35 -13.07
CA ALA A 408 0.78 1.96 -12.91
C ALA A 408 1.10 1.11 -14.15
N GLY A 409 1.42 -0.15 -13.92
CA GLY A 409 1.54 -1.10 -15.03
C GLY A 409 0.21 -1.29 -15.77
N PHE A 410 -0.92 -1.23 -15.07
CA PHE A 410 -2.24 -1.47 -15.66
C PHE A 410 -3.17 -0.27 -15.57
N VAL A 411 -3.58 0.16 -14.38
CA VAL A 411 -4.65 1.14 -14.23
C VAL A 411 -4.29 2.21 -13.20
N ASN A 412 -4.50 3.48 -13.57
CA ASN A 412 -4.63 4.58 -12.62
C ASN A 412 -6.09 5.03 -12.54
N PHE A 413 -6.61 5.10 -11.34
CA PHE A 413 -7.94 5.58 -11.05
C PHE A 413 -7.89 6.72 -10.04
N ALA A 414 -8.46 7.86 -10.41
CA ALA A 414 -8.74 8.97 -9.49
C ALA A 414 -10.19 9.41 -9.70
N LYS A 415 -11.03 9.34 -8.65
CA LYS A 415 -12.46 9.56 -8.82
C LYS A 415 -12.80 10.99 -9.24
N ASP A 416 -12.21 11.99 -8.56
CA ASP A 416 -12.62 13.38 -8.76
C ASP A 416 -11.66 14.16 -9.67
N LYS A 417 -10.40 14.32 -9.25
CA LYS A 417 -9.46 15.17 -9.98
C LYS A 417 -8.04 14.67 -9.95
N VAL A 418 -7.36 14.86 -11.08
CA VAL A 418 -5.90 14.76 -11.20
C VAL A 418 -5.32 16.14 -11.51
N ASP A 419 -4.37 16.60 -10.68
CA ASP A 419 -3.50 17.74 -10.96
C ASP A 419 -2.07 17.22 -11.13
N GLY A 420 -1.62 17.00 -12.36
CA GLY A 420 -0.33 16.41 -12.67
C GLY A 420 -0.40 15.35 -13.77
N ALA A 421 0.02 14.12 -13.48
CA ALA A 421 0.08 13.08 -14.51
C ALA A 421 -0.48 11.71 -14.05
N GLN A 422 -1.15 11.03 -14.98
CA GLN A 422 -1.45 9.60 -14.90
C GLN A 422 -0.75 8.88 -16.05
N LEU A 423 0.09 7.92 -15.73
CA LEU A 423 0.87 7.13 -16.67
C LEU A 423 0.54 5.64 -16.44
N SER A 424 -0.02 4.97 -17.43
CA SER A 424 -0.37 3.54 -17.29
C SER A 424 -0.09 2.73 -18.55
N GLY A 425 0.01 1.42 -18.39
CA GLY A 425 0.07 0.53 -19.56
C GLY A 425 -1.28 0.38 -20.25
N PHE A 426 -2.40 0.44 -19.50
CA PHE A 426 -3.70 0.09 -20.06
C PHE A 426 -4.77 1.17 -19.96
N VAL A 427 -5.11 1.65 -18.75
CA VAL A 427 -6.20 2.63 -18.56
C VAL A 427 -5.83 3.69 -17.55
N ASN A 428 -6.08 4.95 -17.90
CA ASN A 428 -6.18 6.06 -16.96
C ASN A 428 -7.63 6.52 -16.86
N TYR A 429 -8.15 6.67 -15.66
CA TYR A 429 -9.47 7.21 -15.40
C TYR A 429 -9.43 8.33 -14.37
N THR A 430 -10.12 9.41 -14.69
CA THR A 430 -10.46 10.46 -13.72
C THR A 430 -11.73 11.20 -14.13
N HIS A 431 -12.37 11.94 -13.19
CA HIS A 431 -13.43 12.85 -13.57
C HIS A 431 -12.84 14.09 -14.26
N ASN A 432 -11.92 14.80 -13.61
CA ASN A 432 -11.24 15.95 -14.18
C ASN A 432 -9.72 15.75 -14.21
N ILE A 433 -9.04 16.30 -15.21
CA ILE A 433 -7.58 16.33 -15.24
C ILE A 433 -7.07 17.71 -15.65
N SER A 434 -6.03 18.15 -14.93
CA SER A 434 -5.19 19.28 -15.29
C SER A 434 -3.75 18.77 -15.40
N GLY A 435 -3.28 18.53 -16.63
CA GLY A 435 -1.96 17.96 -16.91
C GLY A 435 -1.98 16.86 -17.97
N LEU A 436 -1.38 15.71 -17.69
CA LEU A 436 -1.13 14.64 -18.65
C LEU A 436 -1.80 13.32 -18.26
N GLN A 437 -2.55 12.73 -19.19
CA GLN A 437 -2.85 11.29 -19.20
C GLN A 437 -2.12 10.63 -20.36
N ALA A 438 -1.28 9.63 -20.07
CA ALA A 438 -0.61 8.84 -21.09
C ALA A 438 -0.80 7.35 -20.81
N THR A 439 -1.23 6.61 -21.83
CA THR A 439 -1.52 5.17 -21.71
C THR A 439 -1.29 4.41 -23.01
N GLY A 440 -1.04 3.12 -22.87
CA GLY A 440 -1.00 2.24 -24.04
C GLY A 440 -2.37 2.03 -24.69
N PHE A 441 -3.49 2.14 -23.94
CA PHE A 441 -4.80 1.80 -24.50
C PHE A 441 -5.85 2.91 -24.37
N VAL A 442 -6.34 3.25 -23.19
CA VAL A 442 -7.47 4.18 -23.02
C VAL A 442 -7.25 5.23 -21.94
N ASN A 443 -7.42 6.50 -22.29
CA ASN A 443 -7.56 7.60 -21.34
C ASN A 443 -9.02 8.03 -21.24
N VAL A 444 -9.53 8.21 -20.02
CA VAL A 444 -10.88 8.68 -19.74
C VAL A 444 -10.85 9.85 -18.78
N ALA A 445 -11.40 10.98 -19.21
CA ALA A 445 -11.75 12.11 -18.35
C ALA A 445 -13.27 12.32 -18.44
N SER A 446 -14.03 11.79 -17.48
CA SER A 446 -15.51 11.86 -17.52
C SER A 446 -16.09 13.25 -17.26
N GLY A 447 -15.24 14.25 -17.03
CA GLY A 447 -15.53 15.68 -16.91
C GLY A 447 -14.63 16.49 -17.85
N THR A 448 -13.81 17.37 -17.27
CA THR A 448 -12.93 18.27 -18.01
C THR A 448 -11.50 17.75 -18.09
N MET A 449 -10.95 17.71 -19.29
CA MET A 449 -9.54 17.53 -19.56
C MET A 449 -8.92 18.88 -19.96
N SER A 450 -7.90 19.31 -19.21
CA SER A 450 -7.07 20.48 -19.50
C SER A 450 -5.61 20.06 -19.55
N GLY A 451 -4.99 20.07 -20.74
CA GLY A 451 -3.62 19.61 -20.98
C GLY A 451 -3.53 18.60 -22.11
N ALA A 452 -3.07 17.38 -21.84
CA ALA A 452 -2.91 16.39 -22.90
C ALA A 452 -3.41 14.99 -22.51
N GLN A 453 -4.04 14.32 -23.46
CA GLN A 453 -4.32 12.88 -23.44
C GLN A 453 -3.58 12.20 -24.59
N LEU A 454 -2.72 11.23 -24.28
CA LEU A 454 -1.95 10.43 -25.22
C LEU A 454 -2.33 8.96 -25.03
N ALA A 455 -3.03 8.37 -25.98
CA ALA A 455 -3.43 6.98 -25.94
C ALA A 455 -2.98 6.22 -27.19
N GLY A 456 -2.57 4.98 -27.01
CA GLY A 456 -2.35 4.12 -28.17
C GLY A 456 -3.64 3.83 -28.94
N PHE A 457 -4.81 3.89 -28.27
CA PHE A 457 -6.07 3.59 -28.93
C PHE A 457 -7.13 4.68 -28.74
N VAL A 458 -7.66 4.92 -27.53
CA VAL A 458 -8.78 5.84 -27.31
C VAL A 458 -8.48 6.92 -26.29
N ASN A 459 -8.77 8.17 -26.62
CA ASN A 459 -8.94 9.26 -25.69
C ASN A 459 -10.42 9.65 -25.60
N TYR A 460 -10.93 9.76 -24.37
CA TYR A 460 -12.27 10.27 -24.09
C TYR A 460 -12.23 11.41 -23.08
N ALA A 461 -12.92 12.48 -23.38
CA ALA A 461 -13.18 13.56 -22.43
C ALA A 461 -14.57 14.17 -22.66
N THR A 462 -15.32 14.50 -21.60
CA THR A 462 -16.57 15.25 -21.82
C THR A 462 -16.26 16.66 -22.33
N LYS A 463 -15.33 17.37 -21.70
CA LYS A 463 -14.83 18.66 -22.18
C LYS A 463 -13.33 18.58 -22.38
N ALA A 464 -12.86 18.70 -23.62
CA ALA A 464 -11.45 18.61 -23.96
C ALA A 464 -10.84 19.99 -24.25
N HIS A 465 -9.74 20.32 -23.54
CA HIS A 465 -8.94 21.53 -23.76
C HIS A 465 -7.46 21.17 -23.86
N GLY A 466 -6.79 21.51 -24.96
CA GLY A 466 -5.36 21.27 -25.18
C GLY A 466 -5.10 20.27 -26.31
N LEU A 467 -4.68 19.03 -26.02
CA LEU A 467 -4.25 18.06 -27.02
C LEU A 467 -4.80 16.65 -26.72
N GLN A 468 -5.32 16.00 -27.74
CA GLN A 468 -5.62 14.56 -27.72
C GLN A 468 -4.89 13.87 -28.87
N ILE A 469 -4.04 12.89 -28.58
CA ILE A 469 -3.35 12.05 -29.57
C ILE A 469 -3.74 10.60 -29.31
N GLY A 470 -4.38 9.97 -30.32
CA GLY A 470 -4.78 8.57 -30.24
C GLY A 470 -5.41 8.12 -31.53
N VAL A 471 -5.58 6.82 -31.74
CA VAL A 471 -6.28 6.33 -32.96
C VAL A 471 -7.70 6.91 -33.02
N ILE A 472 -8.37 6.94 -31.86
CA ILE A 472 -9.72 7.49 -31.72
C ILE A 472 -9.71 8.56 -30.63
N ASN A 473 -10.20 9.76 -30.95
CA ASN A 473 -10.41 10.84 -29.99
C ASN A 473 -11.90 11.18 -29.90
N ILE A 474 -12.48 11.16 -28.72
CA ILE A 474 -13.91 11.42 -28.50
C ILE A 474 -14.07 12.52 -27.45
N ALA A 475 -14.89 13.50 -27.74
CA ALA A 475 -15.30 14.52 -26.77
C ALA A 475 -16.77 14.91 -26.98
N ASP A 476 -17.43 15.35 -25.90
CA ASP A 476 -18.75 15.99 -26.03
C ASP A 476 -18.59 17.41 -26.59
N SER A 477 -17.65 18.18 -26.04
CA SER A 477 -17.22 19.47 -26.58
C SER A 477 -15.70 19.60 -26.51
N SER A 478 -15.07 20.22 -27.49
CA SER A 478 -13.63 20.32 -27.58
C SER A 478 -13.14 21.65 -28.12
N THR A 479 -12.10 22.19 -27.45
CA THR A 479 -11.14 23.14 -28.02
C THR A 479 -9.74 22.52 -28.13
N ALA A 480 -9.60 21.24 -27.74
CA ALA A 480 -8.38 20.47 -27.91
C ALA A 480 -8.19 20.07 -29.37
N ILE A 481 -6.93 20.07 -29.81
CA ILE A 481 -6.55 19.56 -31.12
C ILE A 481 -6.58 18.02 -31.10
N PRO A 482 -7.50 17.36 -31.83
CA PRO A 482 -7.59 15.91 -31.82
C PRO A 482 -6.76 15.33 -32.97
N ILE A 483 -5.61 14.77 -32.66
CA ILE A 483 -4.74 14.10 -33.64
C ILE A 483 -4.99 12.60 -33.62
N GLY A 484 -5.55 12.05 -34.68
CA GLY A 484 -5.84 10.61 -34.76
C GLY A 484 -6.47 10.22 -36.11
N VAL A 485 -6.74 8.91 -36.21
CA VAL A 485 -7.42 8.38 -37.42
C VAL A 485 -8.90 8.79 -37.44
N PHE A 486 -9.53 8.81 -36.26
CA PHE A 486 -10.92 9.21 -36.11
C PHE A 486 -11.11 10.10 -34.89
N SER A 487 -11.66 11.29 -35.12
CA SER A 487 -11.94 12.26 -34.05
C SER A 487 -13.42 12.64 -34.12
N TYR A 488 -14.14 12.43 -33.01
CA TYR A 488 -15.56 12.71 -32.92
C TYR A 488 -15.85 13.64 -31.72
N VAL A 489 -16.35 14.84 -32.04
CA VAL A 489 -16.74 15.83 -31.02
C VAL A 489 -18.23 16.08 -31.16
N VAL A 490 -19.07 15.65 -30.22
CA VAL A 490 -20.53 15.70 -30.32
C VAL A 490 -21.07 17.08 -30.70
N HIS A 491 -20.59 18.12 -30.01
CA HIS A 491 -20.93 19.52 -30.35
C HIS A 491 -19.81 20.19 -31.13
N GLY A 492 -19.17 19.43 -32.04
CA GLY A 492 -18.06 19.89 -32.86
C GLY A 492 -18.41 20.08 -34.35
N PHE A 493 -17.41 19.85 -35.18
CA PHE A 493 -17.50 19.93 -36.60
C PHE A 493 -17.93 18.58 -37.20
N HIS A 494 -19.15 18.52 -37.75
CA HIS A 494 -19.68 17.35 -38.46
C HIS A 494 -20.27 17.78 -39.76
N LYS A 495 -19.75 17.29 -40.86
CA LYS A 495 -20.25 17.57 -42.19
C LYS A 495 -20.30 16.30 -43.01
N LEU A 496 -21.40 16.08 -43.69
CA LEU A 496 -21.51 15.13 -44.78
C LEU A 496 -21.43 15.91 -46.10
N GLU A 497 -20.52 15.52 -46.95
CA GLU A 497 -20.31 16.21 -48.22
C GLU A 497 -20.40 15.21 -49.37
N ILE A 498 -21.17 15.55 -50.37
CA ILE A 498 -21.25 14.84 -51.65
C ILE A 498 -20.57 15.74 -52.69
N SER A 499 -19.53 15.24 -53.34
CA SER A 499 -18.69 16.05 -54.21
C SER A 499 -18.28 15.33 -55.49
N THR A 500 -17.75 16.09 -56.40
CA THR A 500 -17.19 15.60 -57.65
C THR A 500 -15.86 16.30 -57.92
N ASN A 501 -14.97 15.58 -58.55
CA ASN A 501 -13.74 16.11 -59.11
C ASN A 501 -13.43 15.41 -60.45
N GLU A 502 -12.33 15.77 -61.08
CA GLU A 502 -11.94 15.23 -62.37
C GLU A 502 -11.57 13.76 -62.39
N VAL A 503 -11.29 13.15 -61.23
CA VAL A 503 -10.89 11.73 -61.09
C VAL A 503 -12.09 10.88 -60.70
N THR A 504 -12.80 11.29 -59.66
CA THR A 504 -13.95 10.57 -59.10
C THR A 504 -15.22 11.39 -59.34
N GLY A 505 -16.12 10.88 -60.21
CA GLY A 505 -17.34 11.58 -60.59
C GLY A 505 -18.37 11.73 -59.48
N ALA A 506 -18.29 10.86 -58.44
CA ALA A 506 -19.09 11.00 -57.24
C ALA A 506 -18.26 10.57 -56.01
N ASN A 507 -18.18 11.44 -55.02
CA ASN A 507 -17.57 11.20 -53.72
C ASN A 507 -18.58 11.47 -52.64
N ILE A 508 -18.50 10.68 -51.57
CA ILE A 508 -19.16 10.96 -50.31
C ILE A 508 -18.06 11.05 -49.24
N SER A 509 -18.06 12.11 -48.46
CA SER A 509 -17.10 12.30 -47.36
C SER A 509 -17.81 12.69 -46.07
N PHE A 510 -17.38 12.05 -44.98
CA PHE A 510 -17.77 12.41 -43.64
C PHE A 510 -16.59 13.11 -42.93
N LYS A 511 -16.83 14.34 -42.54
CA LYS A 511 -15.84 15.21 -41.87
C LYS A 511 -16.22 15.33 -40.39
N SER A 512 -15.30 15.04 -39.49
CA SER A 512 -15.58 15.03 -38.04
C SER A 512 -14.39 15.52 -37.23
N GLY A 513 -14.64 16.35 -36.23
CA GLY A 513 -13.63 16.92 -35.35
C GLY A 513 -14.00 18.31 -34.84
N ILE A 514 -13.05 19.23 -34.95
CA ILE A 514 -13.22 20.68 -34.72
C ILE A 514 -12.81 21.48 -35.95
N THR A 515 -13.22 22.72 -36.04
CA THR A 515 -12.86 23.58 -37.17
C THR A 515 -11.35 23.72 -37.41
N GLN A 516 -10.55 23.72 -36.32
CA GLN A 516 -9.09 23.80 -36.39
C GLN A 516 -8.43 22.52 -36.91
N LEU A 517 -9.04 21.36 -36.70
CA LEU A 517 -8.56 20.08 -37.20
C LEU A 517 -9.71 19.06 -37.23
N TYR A 518 -10.07 18.61 -38.42
CA TYR A 518 -11.05 17.55 -38.61
C TYR A 518 -10.49 16.43 -39.46
N ASN A 519 -10.99 15.22 -39.23
CA ASN A 519 -10.72 14.06 -40.04
C ASN A 519 -11.74 13.97 -41.17
N ILE A 520 -11.31 13.47 -42.32
CA ILE A 520 -12.13 13.25 -43.50
C ILE A 520 -12.08 11.77 -43.84
N LEU A 521 -13.21 11.09 -43.76
CA LEU A 521 -13.37 9.74 -44.27
C LEU A 521 -14.13 9.84 -45.58
N MET A 522 -13.60 9.30 -46.67
CA MET A 522 -14.21 9.44 -47.97
C MET A 522 -14.26 8.13 -48.74
N ALA A 523 -15.28 8.01 -49.54
CA ALA A 523 -15.44 6.97 -50.55
C ALA A 523 -15.91 7.58 -51.86
N GLY A 524 -15.44 7.05 -52.96
CA GLY A 524 -15.80 7.59 -54.26
C GLY A 524 -15.92 6.52 -55.35
N ILE A 525 -16.51 6.93 -56.45
CA ILE A 525 -16.66 6.12 -57.64
C ILE A 525 -16.43 6.98 -58.87
N THR A 526 -15.75 6.44 -59.90
CA THR A 526 -15.63 7.09 -61.19
C THR A 526 -16.91 6.86 -62.02
N THR A 527 -17.39 7.89 -62.75
CA THR A 527 -18.63 7.86 -63.50
C THR A 527 -18.39 7.92 -65.01
N GLY A 528 -17.17 7.66 -65.48
CA GLY A 528 -16.82 7.68 -66.90
C GLY A 528 -17.20 6.41 -67.67
N PRO A 529 -17.13 6.43 -69.03
CA PRO A 529 -17.34 5.25 -69.89
C PRO A 529 -16.26 4.19 -69.53
N GLY A 530 -16.70 2.96 -69.21
CA GLY A 530 -15.86 1.84 -68.87
C GLY A 530 -16.24 1.20 -67.54
N LYS A 531 -15.38 0.30 -67.00
CA LYS A 531 -15.61 -0.31 -65.63
C LYS A 531 -15.31 0.73 -64.56
N PRO A 532 -16.20 0.93 -63.58
CA PRO A 532 -15.98 1.91 -62.54
C PRO A 532 -14.77 1.57 -61.65
N PHE A 533 -14.04 2.60 -61.23
CA PHE A 533 -13.09 2.55 -60.16
C PHE A 533 -13.77 3.02 -58.88
N TYR A 534 -13.39 2.42 -57.78
CA TYR A 534 -13.80 2.82 -56.46
C TYR A 534 -12.63 3.48 -55.75
N SER A 535 -12.90 4.37 -54.84
CA SER A 535 -11.89 4.95 -53.95
C SER A 535 -12.31 4.88 -52.52
N LEU A 536 -11.34 4.64 -51.64
CA LEU A 536 -11.46 4.84 -50.19
C LEU A 536 -10.36 5.81 -49.78
N GLY A 537 -10.69 6.78 -48.96
CA GLY A 537 -9.74 7.81 -48.61
C GLY A 537 -9.86 8.31 -47.20
N TYR A 538 -8.77 8.90 -46.77
CA TYR A 538 -8.63 9.58 -45.49
C TYR A 538 -7.98 10.95 -45.73
N GLY A 539 -8.37 11.93 -44.89
CA GLY A 539 -7.78 13.25 -44.96
C GLY A 539 -7.87 14.00 -43.63
N LEU A 540 -7.16 15.10 -43.63
CA LEU A 540 -7.19 16.10 -42.55
C LEU A 540 -7.57 17.45 -43.15
N GLY A 541 -8.35 18.22 -42.40
CA GLY A 541 -8.76 19.54 -42.83
C GLY A 541 -8.79 20.57 -41.71
N HIS A 542 -8.73 21.82 -42.13
CA HIS A 542 -8.88 23.01 -41.30
C HIS A 542 -9.89 23.93 -41.99
N GLU A 543 -10.89 24.43 -41.26
CA GLU A 543 -11.85 25.41 -41.76
C GLU A 543 -11.58 26.78 -41.13
N PHE A 544 -11.29 27.77 -41.98
CA PHE A 544 -11.26 29.18 -41.64
C PHE A 544 -12.67 29.76 -41.81
N VAL A 545 -13.30 30.07 -40.69
CA VAL A 545 -14.65 30.65 -40.67
C VAL A 545 -14.55 32.17 -40.75
N PHE A 546 -14.90 32.76 -41.87
CA PHE A 546 -14.89 34.23 -42.08
C PHE A 546 -16.21 34.87 -41.62
N SER A 547 -17.31 34.16 -41.82
CA SER A 547 -18.64 34.58 -41.35
C SER A 547 -19.58 33.37 -41.22
N GLN A 548 -20.82 33.60 -40.79
CA GLN A 548 -21.82 32.52 -40.75
C GLN A 548 -22.15 31.89 -42.11
N LYS A 549 -21.78 32.56 -43.22
CA LYS A 549 -22.08 32.10 -44.57
C LYS A 549 -20.85 31.78 -45.38
N PHE A 550 -19.68 32.23 -45.01
CA PHE A 550 -18.47 32.10 -45.81
C PHE A 550 -17.32 31.50 -44.97
N GLY A 551 -16.64 30.54 -45.55
CA GLY A 551 -15.45 29.90 -45.01
C GLY A 551 -14.47 29.49 -46.11
N LEU A 552 -13.30 29.04 -45.68
CA LEU A 552 -12.28 28.43 -46.55
C LEU A 552 -11.79 27.15 -45.85
N ASP A 553 -11.91 26.03 -46.53
CA ASP A 553 -11.33 24.77 -46.09
C ASP A 553 -9.95 24.58 -46.74
N MET A 554 -8.99 24.21 -45.93
CA MET A 554 -7.71 23.67 -46.39
C MET A 554 -7.68 22.18 -46.03
N GLU A 555 -7.66 21.31 -47.04
CA GLU A 555 -7.77 19.87 -46.83
C GLU A 555 -6.63 19.13 -47.53
N LEU A 556 -6.00 18.23 -46.81
CA LEU A 556 -5.03 17.27 -47.33
C LEU A 556 -5.67 15.89 -47.29
N THR A 557 -5.86 15.28 -48.47
CA THR A 557 -6.53 13.99 -48.61
C THR A 557 -5.66 12.99 -49.35
N ASN A 558 -5.81 11.74 -49.01
CA ASN A 558 -5.26 10.60 -49.74
C ASN A 558 -6.39 9.63 -50.05
N GLN A 559 -6.53 9.25 -51.29
CA GLN A 559 -7.49 8.26 -51.77
C GLN A 559 -6.75 7.09 -52.39
N PHE A 560 -7.07 5.88 -51.95
CA PHE A 560 -6.66 4.66 -52.60
C PHE A 560 -7.69 4.28 -53.65
N LEU A 561 -7.23 4.15 -54.91
CA LEU A 561 -8.07 3.84 -56.07
C LEU A 561 -7.94 2.35 -56.42
N PHE A 562 -9.06 1.65 -56.57
CA PHE A 562 -9.07 0.23 -56.92
C PHE A 562 -10.20 -0.12 -57.87
N LYS A 563 -9.96 -1.16 -58.69
CA LYS A 563 -10.90 -1.64 -59.70
C LYS A 563 -11.54 -2.93 -59.25
N TYR A 564 -12.88 -2.94 -59.12
CA TYR A 564 -13.73 -4.11 -58.94
C TYR A 564 -13.02 -5.36 -58.34
N TYR A 565 -12.92 -5.45 -57.01
CA TYR A 565 -12.27 -6.53 -56.24
C TYR A 565 -10.74 -6.75 -56.47
N ASN A 566 -10.08 -5.94 -57.27
CA ASN A 566 -8.64 -6.03 -57.42
C ASN A 566 -7.93 -4.97 -56.55
N TRP A 567 -7.40 -5.41 -55.44
CA TRP A 567 -6.63 -4.61 -54.46
C TRP A 567 -5.12 -4.68 -54.72
N GLN A 568 -4.68 -5.31 -55.81
CA GLN A 568 -3.27 -5.44 -56.12
C GLN A 568 -2.71 -4.14 -56.72
N GLY A 569 -1.55 -3.74 -56.23
CA GLY A 569 -0.89 -2.49 -56.57
C GLY A 569 -1.43 -1.29 -55.80
N TYR A 570 -0.55 -0.39 -55.43
CA TYR A 570 -0.92 0.85 -54.76
C TYR A 570 -1.17 1.97 -55.76
N ASN A 571 -2.40 2.42 -55.81
CA ASN A 571 -2.81 3.57 -56.63
C ASN A 571 -3.30 4.67 -55.70
N GLY A 572 -2.42 5.60 -55.35
CA GLY A 572 -2.71 6.70 -54.45
C GLY A 572 -2.98 8.02 -55.15
N LEU A 573 -4.06 8.67 -54.78
CA LEU A 573 -4.35 10.05 -55.17
C LEU A 573 -4.22 10.94 -53.93
N TYR A 574 -3.20 11.77 -53.91
CA TYR A 574 -2.97 12.78 -52.90
C TYR A 574 -3.48 14.12 -53.40
N SER A 575 -4.33 14.79 -52.63
CA SER A 575 -4.90 16.07 -53.03
C SER A 575 -4.78 17.09 -51.89
N PHE A 576 -4.29 18.27 -52.24
CA PHE A 576 -4.39 19.46 -51.42
C PHE A 576 -5.50 20.35 -51.99
N ASN A 577 -6.59 20.49 -51.22
CA ASN A 577 -7.79 21.22 -51.67
C ASN A 577 -7.86 22.56 -50.93
N LEU A 578 -8.11 23.63 -51.68
CA LEU A 578 -8.46 24.95 -51.16
C LEU A 578 -9.92 25.23 -51.56
N ASN A 579 -10.84 24.92 -50.66
CA ASN A 579 -12.27 24.94 -50.94
C ASN A 579 -12.94 26.17 -50.33
N PHE A 580 -13.51 27.04 -51.15
CA PHE A 580 -14.42 28.08 -50.69
C PHE A 580 -15.74 27.46 -50.26
N VAL A 581 -16.21 27.82 -49.08
CA VAL A 581 -17.46 27.34 -48.50
C VAL A 581 -18.46 28.48 -48.52
N TYR A 582 -19.59 28.28 -49.21
CA TYR A 582 -20.74 29.18 -49.16
C TYR A 582 -21.94 28.47 -48.56
N GLN A 583 -22.38 28.90 -47.38
CA GLN A 583 -23.48 28.30 -46.62
C GLN A 583 -24.70 29.22 -46.58
N PRO A 584 -25.55 29.23 -47.62
CA PRO A 584 -26.75 30.08 -47.64
C PRO A 584 -27.79 29.70 -46.59
N PHE A 585 -27.86 28.41 -46.22
CA PHE A 585 -28.81 27.87 -45.24
C PHE A 585 -28.06 27.20 -44.08
N LYS A 586 -28.66 27.15 -42.89
CA LYS A 586 -28.03 26.58 -41.72
C LYS A 586 -27.54 25.13 -41.90
N LYS A 587 -28.16 24.37 -42.77
CA LYS A 587 -27.89 22.93 -42.98
C LYS A 587 -27.35 22.56 -44.35
N VAL A 588 -27.24 23.48 -45.27
CA VAL A 588 -26.79 23.18 -46.64
C VAL A 588 -25.82 24.26 -47.11
N GLY A 589 -24.68 23.82 -47.60
CA GLY A 589 -23.64 24.67 -48.16
C GLY A 589 -23.12 24.12 -49.48
N VAL A 590 -22.53 25.00 -50.28
CA VAL A 590 -21.79 24.66 -51.50
C VAL A 590 -20.32 24.84 -51.21
N VAL A 591 -19.53 23.88 -51.64
CA VAL A 591 -18.08 23.85 -51.51
C VAL A 591 -17.47 23.77 -52.90
N PHE A 592 -16.51 24.63 -53.19
CA PHE A 592 -15.84 24.63 -54.48
C PHE A 592 -14.45 25.25 -54.38
N GLY A 593 -13.52 24.76 -55.16
CA GLY A 593 -12.19 25.35 -55.20
C GLY A 593 -11.16 24.54 -55.99
N PRO A 594 -9.97 25.12 -56.16
CA PRO A 594 -8.87 24.43 -56.81
C PRO A 594 -8.28 23.34 -55.92
N SER A 595 -7.73 22.31 -56.54
CA SER A 595 -6.96 21.25 -55.90
C SER A 595 -5.61 21.05 -56.58
N LEU A 596 -4.57 20.82 -55.79
CA LEU A 596 -3.30 20.33 -56.30
C LEU A 596 -3.27 18.82 -56.08
N ASN A 597 -3.16 18.06 -57.15
CA ASN A 597 -3.27 16.62 -57.13
C ASN A 597 -1.96 15.97 -57.56
N VAL A 598 -1.59 14.92 -56.84
CA VAL A 598 -0.46 14.03 -57.12
C VAL A 598 -0.99 12.61 -57.16
N TYR A 599 -0.92 11.98 -58.29
CA TYR A 599 -1.26 10.58 -58.43
C TYR A 599 0.03 9.76 -58.47
N PHE A 600 0.08 8.72 -57.62
CA PHE A 600 1.16 7.77 -57.57
C PHE A 600 0.67 6.38 -57.98
N ARG A 601 1.41 5.70 -58.86
CA ARG A 601 1.15 4.34 -59.30
C ARG A 601 2.34 3.44 -58.95
N ASP A 602 2.10 2.36 -58.24
CA ASP A 602 3.08 1.31 -58.02
C ASP A 602 2.88 0.17 -59.01
N ASP A 603 3.78 0.04 -59.95
CA ASP A 603 3.78 -0.99 -61.00
C ASP A 603 4.51 -2.29 -60.57
N THR A 604 5.02 -2.38 -59.36
CA THR A 604 5.88 -3.50 -58.89
C THR A 604 5.15 -4.84 -58.86
N TYR A 605 3.84 -4.85 -58.84
CA TYR A 605 2.98 -6.04 -58.79
C TYR A 605 2.31 -6.42 -60.13
N LEU A 606 2.66 -5.80 -61.22
CA LEU A 606 2.09 -6.11 -62.55
C LEU A 606 2.85 -7.28 -63.18
N THR A 607 2.53 -8.51 -62.78
CA THR A 607 3.22 -9.72 -63.29
C THR A 607 2.61 -10.31 -64.56
N THR A 608 1.56 -9.71 -65.16
CA THR A 608 0.95 -10.20 -66.40
C THR A 608 0.58 -9.09 -67.37
N PRO A 609 0.99 -9.20 -68.65
CA PRO A 609 0.74 -8.18 -69.67
C PRO A 609 -0.75 -7.87 -69.96
N ASN A 610 -1.66 -8.78 -69.60
CA ASN A 610 -3.09 -8.65 -69.84
C ASN A 610 -3.91 -8.11 -68.67
N ASN A 611 -3.34 -7.92 -67.51
CA ASN A 611 -3.96 -7.32 -66.34
C ASN A 611 -3.41 -5.92 -66.04
N ALA A 612 -2.86 -5.29 -67.06
CA ALA A 612 -2.47 -3.89 -66.99
C ALA A 612 -3.67 -3.09 -66.48
N ILE A 613 -3.63 -2.64 -65.24
CA ILE A 613 -4.36 -1.47 -64.76
C ILE A 613 -3.71 -0.28 -65.51
N THR A 614 -3.79 -0.35 -66.82
CA THR A 614 -3.35 0.74 -67.68
C THR A 614 -4.28 1.91 -67.38
N SER A 615 -3.72 2.89 -66.70
CA SER A 615 -4.33 4.16 -66.39
C SER A 615 -5.68 4.06 -65.66
N VAL A 616 -5.63 3.94 -64.33
CA VAL A 616 -6.78 4.20 -63.45
C VAL A 616 -7.25 5.65 -63.60
N ILE A 617 -6.40 6.51 -64.10
CA ILE A 617 -6.81 7.88 -64.39
C ILE A 617 -7.70 7.82 -65.64
N PRO A 618 -9.02 8.12 -65.54
CA PRO A 618 -9.77 8.57 -66.69
C PRO A 618 -8.89 9.65 -67.30
N VAL A 619 -8.72 9.61 -68.63
CA VAL A 619 -7.88 10.56 -69.34
C VAL A 619 -8.34 11.97 -68.96
N VAL A 620 -7.85 12.47 -67.83
CA VAL A 620 -7.98 13.89 -67.54
C VAL A 620 -6.95 14.55 -68.44
N ASN A 621 -7.47 15.11 -69.49
CA ASN A 621 -6.66 15.81 -70.46
C ASN A 621 -6.19 17.15 -69.88
N VAL A 622 -5.51 17.07 -68.76
CA VAL A 622 -4.98 18.22 -67.98
C VAL A 622 -3.47 18.20 -68.12
N PRO A 623 -2.84 19.31 -68.40
CA PRO A 623 -1.41 19.41 -68.49
C PRO A 623 -0.76 18.96 -67.18
N SER A 624 0.26 18.06 -67.23
CA SER A 624 1.09 17.72 -66.08
C SER A 624 1.94 18.92 -65.70
N LEU A 625 2.11 19.16 -64.39
CA LEU A 625 2.97 20.23 -63.86
C LEU A 625 4.46 19.87 -63.92
N ASN A 626 4.78 18.56 -64.03
CA ASN A 626 6.13 18.00 -64.14
C ASN A 626 7.11 18.48 -63.04
N PHE A 627 6.65 18.56 -61.76
CA PHE A 627 7.53 18.84 -60.61
C PHE A 627 8.38 17.63 -60.23
N ILE A 628 7.86 16.42 -60.44
CA ILE A 628 8.55 15.16 -60.17
C ILE A 628 8.86 14.50 -61.50
N ASP A 629 10.16 14.32 -61.83
CA ASP A 629 10.63 13.68 -63.07
C ASP A 629 10.65 12.14 -62.88
N ASP A 630 9.47 11.56 -62.66
CA ASP A 630 9.26 10.12 -62.52
C ASP A 630 7.93 9.72 -63.18
N THR A 631 7.97 8.69 -64.03
CA THR A 631 6.83 8.17 -64.76
C THR A 631 5.73 7.56 -63.90
N HIS A 632 6.03 7.25 -62.63
CA HIS A 632 5.06 6.74 -61.67
C HIS A 632 4.18 7.85 -61.07
N PHE A 633 4.56 9.11 -61.23
CA PHE A 633 3.82 10.27 -60.72
C PHE A 633 3.17 11.05 -61.84
N LYS A 634 1.98 11.56 -61.55
CA LYS A 634 1.31 12.55 -62.37
C LYS A 634 0.74 13.67 -61.52
N GLU A 635 1.04 14.89 -61.84
CA GLU A 635 0.69 16.08 -61.06
C GLU A 635 -0.15 17.04 -61.90
N TRP A 636 -1.18 17.60 -61.31
CA TRP A 636 -2.00 18.59 -61.99
C TRP A 636 -2.76 19.50 -61.01
N ILE A 637 -3.22 20.64 -61.52
CA ILE A 637 -4.21 21.48 -60.86
C ILE A 637 -5.60 21.04 -61.31
N GLY A 638 -6.41 20.60 -60.33
CA GLY A 638 -7.78 20.19 -60.54
C GLY A 638 -8.78 21.14 -59.89
N PHE A 639 -10.03 20.73 -59.86
CA PHE A 639 -11.12 21.50 -59.29
C PHE A 639 -12.11 20.59 -58.54
N HIS A 640 -12.51 21.00 -57.35
CA HIS A 640 -13.43 20.29 -56.50
C HIS A 640 -14.74 21.06 -56.33
N VAL A 641 -15.87 20.38 -56.45
CA VAL A 641 -17.21 20.93 -56.21
C VAL A 641 -18.03 19.96 -55.38
N GLY A 642 -18.69 20.44 -54.34
CA GLY A 642 -19.51 19.62 -53.47
C GLY A 642 -20.70 20.34 -52.86
N LEU A 643 -21.63 19.52 -52.39
CA LEU A 643 -22.76 19.92 -51.54
C LEU A 643 -22.52 19.38 -50.15
N ARG A 644 -22.54 20.25 -49.18
CA ARG A 644 -22.34 19.95 -47.77
C ARG A 644 -23.66 20.03 -47.03
N VAL A 645 -23.97 19.03 -46.21
CA VAL A 645 -25.16 18.95 -45.35
C VAL A 645 -24.77 18.82 -43.88
N PHE A 646 -25.55 19.46 -43.00
CA PHE A 646 -25.49 19.62 -41.52
C PHE A 646 -25.00 20.95 -41.00
#